data_f598428aefba0ce7dc7acd5e08e68fab
#
_entry.id   f598428aefba0ce7dc7acd5e08e68fab
#
_cell.length_a   1.000
_cell.length_b   1.000
_cell.length_c   1.000
_cell.angle_alpha   90.00
_cell.angle_beta   90.00
_cell.angle_gamma   90.00
#
_symmetry.space_group_name_H-M   'P 1'
#
loop_
_entity.id
_entity.type
_entity.pdbx_description
1 polymer ?
#
loop_
_entity_poly.entity_id
_entity_poly.type
_entity_poly.pdbx_seq_one_letter_code
_entity_poly.pdbx_strand_id
1 'polypeptide(L)'
;MKKNIIIILVLFTLGFSLSEKRMVEITFNELTELQQLVEMGIDLDHHRTLSEVHAFVTDEEFEQIQQMEFEIKEIPNQAKLYFEKLKESTRSSRNPMEDYHNYNELTAFMQEIADQYPDITQLESIGQSVKGRELWVMEISDNPGVNELEPEFKYVANMHGDETVGRELSLYLIEWLVEGYGNDPRSTDLINNTDIFIMPTMNPDGFEMGQRYNANGTDLNRDFPDQFTDLSNTTNGRAPETKAVMEWTWEHHFVLSANMHGGALVANYPFDGPNSGSYSASPDDDLFIHISLAYADAHPNMASGGFSNGITNGAQWYAIFGGMQDWNYIWEGDCDITLEQHEIKWPNSSQLAGLWEDHREPMLAYLEEVHDGVRGVVNNAETGEPLAANISVQGIDHYITPDPQNGDYYRLLTPGNYTITAQAFGYLAQSETVNIPPIGFTELNFQLSIDPWLEEADIEDFEDGGFSNFSWEFSGNADWTIDESNVFEGVNSGKSGSIDHSEESAISITLDVVEDGNISFYKKVSCENVGSQTGNYYDFLSFSIDGIEMAKWAGEMDWSLETFQVSTGSHSFEWLFIKDHAVTSGSDAAWVDFIVFPPLSPSIECPASDINGDCIINVLDVIMLVNFVLENDTPTSDEFSAGDLNGDGVLNVIDVVLLVNEILQP
;
A
#
# COMPACT_ATOMS: atom_id res chain seq x y z
N MET A 1 39.29 57.88 -21.04
CA MET A 1 39.47 56.52 -21.54
C MET A 1 38.89 55.55 -20.52
N LYS A 2 37.65 55.08 -20.73
CA LYS A 2 37.02 54.04 -19.90
C LYS A 2 37.32 52.69 -20.55
N LYS A 3 38.02 51.81 -19.84
CA LYS A 3 38.25 50.42 -20.25
C LYS A 3 37.03 49.61 -19.88
N ASN A 4 36.29 49.12 -20.88
CA ASN A 4 35.25 48.08 -20.70
C ASN A 4 35.95 46.74 -20.50
N ILE A 5 35.78 46.14 -19.34
CA ILE A 5 36.14 44.74 -19.05
C ILE A 5 34.91 43.94 -19.43
N ILE A 6 35.02 43.14 -20.49
CA ILE A 6 34.02 42.09 -20.86
C ILE A 6 34.37 40.88 -20.04
N ILE A 7 33.53 40.52 -19.05
CA ILE A 7 33.58 39.27 -18.34
C ILE A 7 32.82 38.25 -19.21
N ILE A 8 33.57 37.32 -19.83
CA ILE A 8 32.99 36.15 -20.51
C ILE A 8 32.67 35.15 -19.40
N LEU A 9 31.40 35.01 -19.08
CA LEU A 9 30.89 33.94 -18.23
C LEU A 9 30.87 32.66 -19.07
N VAL A 10 31.86 31.76 -18.86
CA VAL A 10 31.85 30.42 -19.42
C VAL A 10 30.92 29.61 -18.52
N LEU A 11 29.69 29.42 -18.92
CA LEU A 11 28.80 28.41 -18.35
C LEU A 11 29.36 27.02 -18.72
N PHE A 12 30.00 26.36 -17.77
CA PHE A 12 30.21 24.92 -17.83
C PHE A 12 28.83 24.29 -17.58
N THR A 13 28.14 23.91 -18.63
CA THR A 13 27.12 22.88 -18.55
C THR A 13 27.88 21.57 -18.32
N LEU A 14 27.92 21.11 -17.09
CA LEU A 14 28.17 19.69 -16.80
C LEU A 14 26.98 18.91 -17.39
N GLY A 15 27.09 18.54 -18.64
CA GLY A 15 26.30 17.47 -19.19
C GLY A 15 26.77 16.19 -18.47
N PHE A 16 25.99 15.68 -17.56
CA PHE A 16 26.10 14.28 -17.18
C PHE A 16 25.74 13.49 -18.45
N SER A 17 26.76 13.05 -19.18
CA SER A 17 26.61 11.98 -20.15
C SER A 17 26.36 10.73 -19.30
N LEU A 18 25.12 10.25 -19.32
CA LEU A 18 24.82 8.89 -18.87
C LEU A 18 25.82 7.99 -19.59
N SER A 19 26.67 7.28 -18.85
CA SER A 19 27.62 6.34 -19.44
C SER A 19 26.79 5.21 -20.05
N GLU A 20 26.91 4.99 -21.37
CA GLU A 20 26.21 3.91 -22.06
C GLU A 20 26.64 2.58 -21.42
N LYS A 21 25.68 1.84 -20.83
CA LYS A 21 25.92 0.51 -20.29
C LYS A 21 26.09 -0.50 -21.45
N ARG A 22 27.04 -1.41 -21.32
CA ARG A 22 27.25 -2.53 -22.24
C ARG A 22 26.75 -3.83 -21.61
N MET A 23 26.26 -4.75 -22.44
CA MET A 23 25.88 -6.08 -22.01
C MET A 23 27.10 -7.00 -21.95
N VAL A 24 27.26 -7.69 -20.84
CA VAL A 24 28.41 -8.58 -20.59
C VAL A 24 27.94 -9.92 -20.05
N GLU A 25 28.75 -10.94 -20.28
CA GLU A 25 28.68 -12.26 -19.65
C GLU A 25 29.79 -12.33 -18.60
N ILE A 26 29.44 -12.66 -17.37
CA ILE A 26 30.36 -12.78 -16.23
C ILE A 26 30.32 -14.23 -15.76
N THR A 27 31.51 -14.87 -15.71
CA THR A 27 31.66 -16.22 -15.19
C THR A 27 31.96 -16.17 -13.68
N PHE A 28 31.26 -16.98 -12.89
CA PHE A 28 31.48 -17.15 -11.46
C PHE A 28 31.61 -18.63 -11.09
N ASN A 29 32.32 -18.93 -10.00
CA ASN A 29 32.56 -20.32 -9.56
C ASN A 29 31.72 -20.68 -8.33
N GLU A 30 31.39 -19.69 -7.51
CA GLU A 30 30.63 -19.86 -6.27
C GLU A 30 29.54 -18.77 -6.14
N LEU A 31 28.44 -19.08 -5.44
CA LEU A 31 27.35 -18.15 -5.21
C LEU A 31 27.76 -16.89 -4.44
N THR A 32 28.83 -16.99 -3.64
CA THR A 32 29.41 -15.84 -2.95
C THR A 32 30.02 -14.81 -3.92
N GLU A 33 30.50 -15.23 -5.07
CA GLU A 33 30.99 -14.34 -6.13
C GLU A 33 29.81 -13.62 -6.80
N LEU A 34 28.72 -14.32 -7.06
CA LEU A 34 27.49 -13.69 -7.56
C LEU A 34 26.92 -12.65 -6.57
N GLN A 35 26.92 -12.99 -5.28
CA GLN A 35 26.48 -12.06 -4.23
C GLN A 35 27.36 -10.80 -4.17
N GLN A 36 28.68 -10.92 -4.39
CA GLN A 36 29.57 -9.77 -4.47
C GLN A 36 29.20 -8.81 -5.61
N LEU A 37 28.79 -9.33 -6.77
CA LEU A 37 28.32 -8.50 -7.89
C LEU A 37 27.06 -7.72 -7.52
N VAL A 38 26.12 -8.37 -6.82
CA VAL A 38 24.89 -7.71 -6.29
C VAL A 38 25.25 -6.62 -5.27
N GLU A 39 26.12 -6.90 -4.31
CA GLU A 39 26.58 -5.94 -3.30
C GLU A 39 27.35 -4.73 -3.89
N MET A 40 27.96 -4.92 -5.05
CA MET A 40 28.58 -3.84 -5.81
C MET A 40 27.54 -2.98 -6.57
N GLY A 41 26.28 -3.38 -6.59
CA GLY A 41 25.25 -2.72 -7.38
C GLY A 41 25.32 -3.00 -8.87
N ILE A 42 25.94 -4.09 -9.29
CA ILE A 42 25.98 -4.50 -10.70
C ILE A 42 24.58 -4.93 -11.13
N ASP A 43 24.11 -4.34 -12.20
CA ASP A 43 22.79 -4.60 -12.77
C ASP A 43 22.77 -5.95 -13.52
N LEU A 44 22.36 -6.99 -12.80
CA LEU A 44 22.27 -8.35 -13.34
C LEU A 44 21.03 -8.50 -14.22
N ASP A 45 21.20 -9.20 -15.34
CA ASP A 45 20.10 -9.56 -16.25
C ASP A 45 19.53 -10.96 -15.90
N HIS A 46 18.37 -11.28 -16.44
CA HIS A 46 17.64 -12.53 -16.17
C HIS A 46 18.39 -13.81 -16.59
N HIS A 47 19.31 -13.71 -17.57
CA HIS A 47 20.09 -14.87 -17.98
C HIS A 47 21.12 -15.25 -16.93
N ARG A 48 20.84 -16.37 -16.24
CA ARG A 48 21.74 -16.98 -15.26
C ARG A 48 21.80 -18.49 -15.42
N THR A 49 23.00 -19.03 -15.39
CA THR A 49 23.29 -20.46 -15.28
C THR A 49 23.94 -20.78 -13.93
N LEU A 50 24.44 -22.00 -13.75
CA LEU A 50 25.19 -22.38 -12.53
C LEU A 50 26.57 -21.69 -12.43
N SER A 51 27.10 -21.12 -13.51
CA SER A 51 28.45 -20.55 -13.57
C SER A 51 28.57 -19.26 -14.38
N GLU A 52 27.46 -18.74 -14.90
CA GLU A 52 27.47 -17.55 -15.77
C GLU A 52 26.24 -16.69 -15.48
N VAL A 53 26.40 -15.37 -15.53
CA VAL A 53 25.33 -14.40 -15.46
C VAL A 53 25.55 -13.28 -16.47
N HIS A 54 24.50 -12.80 -17.10
CA HIS A 54 24.53 -11.59 -17.90
C HIS A 54 24.36 -10.35 -17.02
N ALA A 55 24.95 -9.23 -17.40
CA ALA A 55 24.84 -7.97 -16.69
C ALA A 55 24.95 -6.77 -17.64
N PHE A 56 24.39 -5.64 -17.20
CA PHE A 56 24.57 -4.35 -17.85
C PHE A 56 25.56 -3.52 -17.04
N VAL A 57 26.71 -3.22 -17.60
CA VAL A 57 27.80 -2.54 -16.90
C VAL A 57 28.27 -1.28 -17.63
N THR A 58 28.63 -0.26 -16.86
CA THR A 58 29.40 0.90 -17.35
C THR A 58 30.84 0.54 -17.63
N ASP A 59 31.61 1.41 -18.25
CA ASP A 59 33.06 1.21 -18.45
C ASP A 59 33.80 1.09 -17.12
N GLU A 60 33.38 1.85 -16.09
CA GLU A 60 34.00 1.83 -14.77
C GLU A 60 33.72 0.49 -14.04
N GLU A 61 32.46 0.06 -14.04
CA GLU A 61 32.05 -1.24 -13.46
C GLU A 61 32.75 -2.41 -14.17
N PHE A 62 32.89 -2.34 -15.49
CA PHE A 62 33.63 -3.35 -16.27
C PHE A 62 35.10 -3.47 -15.81
N GLU A 63 35.78 -2.34 -15.63
CA GLU A 63 37.16 -2.32 -15.13
C GLU A 63 37.24 -2.83 -13.67
N GLN A 64 36.28 -2.49 -12.82
CA GLN A 64 36.22 -2.97 -11.43
C GLN A 64 36.05 -4.49 -11.36
N ILE A 65 35.10 -5.05 -12.13
CA ILE A 65 34.88 -6.50 -12.21
C ILE A 65 36.14 -7.24 -12.71
N GLN A 66 36.83 -6.69 -13.71
CA GLN A 66 38.12 -7.27 -14.18
C GLN A 66 39.21 -7.25 -13.10
N GLN A 67 39.28 -6.19 -12.26
CA GLN A 67 40.25 -6.09 -11.17
C GLN A 67 39.99 -7.11 -10.06
N MET A 68 38.76 -7.61 -9.94
CA MET A 68 38.38 -8.66 -9.00
C MET A 68 38.63 -10.07 -9.53
N GLU A 69 39.31 -10.19 -10.67
CA GLU A 69 39.67 -11.45 -11.34
C GLU A 69 38.48 -12.28 -11.88
N PHE A 70 37.29 -11.67 -12.04
CA PHE A 70 36.20 -12.31 -12.78
C PHE A 70 36.54 -12.44 -14.26
N GLU A 71 36.13 -13.56 -14.85
CA GLU A 71 36.11 -13.68 -16.32
C GLU A 71 34.87 -12.93 -16.83
N ILE A 72 35.10 -11.83 -17.55
CA ILE A 72 34.04 -10.96 -18.10
C ILE A 72 34.24 -10.79 -19.59
N LYS A 73 33.18 -10.91 -20.36
CA LYS A 73 33.19 -10.82 -21.82
C LYS A 73 31.99 -9.98 -22.30
N GLU A 74 32.26 -8.98 -23.14
CA GLU A 74 31.20 -8.24 -23.81
C GLU A 74 30.45 -9.14 -24.79
N ILE A 75 29.11 -9.08 -24.72
CA ILE A 75 28.19 -9.82 -25.57
C ILE A 75 27.23 -8.88 -26.28
N PRO A 76 26.70 -9.24 -27.48
CA PRO A 76 25.72 -8.41 -28.17
C PRO A 76 24.38 -8.34 -27.42
N ASN A 77 23.86 -7.14 -27.21
CA ASN A 77 22.48 -6.95 -26.77
C ASN A 77 21.52 -7.29 -27.93
N GLN A 78 20.87 -8.45 -27.87
CA GLN A 78 20.02 -8.97 -28.93
C GLN A 78 18.73 -8.13 -29.09
N ALA A 79 18.16 -7.60 -27.99
CA ALA A 79 17.00 -6.73 -28.04
C ALA A 79 17.30 -5.44 -28.80
N LYS A 80 18.44 -4.79 -28.50
CA LYS A 80 18.90 -3.59 -29.21
C LYS A 80 19.14 -3.87 -30.71
N LEU A 81 19.77 -5.00 -31.05
CA LEU A 81 19.97 -5.39 -32.44
C LEU A 81 18.68 -5.64 -33.20
N TYR A 82 17.68 -6.24 -32.56
CA TYR A 82 16.37 -6.43 -33.14
C TYR A 82 15.64 -5.11 -33.37
N PHE A 83 15.63 -4.24 -32.38
CA PHE A 83 15.06 -2.90 -32.46
C PHE A 83 15.66 -2.06 -33.61
N GLU A 84 16.97 -2.07 -33.79
CA GLU A 84 17.64 -1.38 -34.91
C GLU A 84 17.18 -1.92 -36.26
N LYS A 85 17.00 -3.24 -36.40
CA LYS A 85 16.46 -3.87 -37.63
C LYS A 85 15.00 -3.45 -37.88
N LEU A 86 14.18 -3.33 -36.81
CA LEU A 86 12.81 -2.84 -36.95
C LEU A 86 12.75 -1.40 -37.48
N LYS A 87 13.65 -0.54 -37.02
CA LYS A 87 13.75 0.85 -37.54
C LYS A 87 14.10 0.91 -39.02
N GLU A 88 14.91 -0.01 -39.51
CA GLU A 88 15.32 -0.05 -40.93
C GLU A 88 14.22 -0.65 -41.84
N SER A 89 13.29 -1.43 -41.28
CA SER A 89 12.21 -2.04 -42.05
C SER A 89 11.15 -0.98 -42.37
N THR A 90 10.90 -0.74 -43.67
CA THR A 90 9.77 0.09 -44.12
C THR A 90 8.46 -0.64 -43.78
N ARG A 91 7.73 -0.15 -42.81
CA ARG A 91 6.44 -0.69 -42.35
C ARG A 91 5.39 -0.56 -43.46
N SER A 92 5.00 -1.66 -44.09
CA SER A 92 3.87 -1.72 -45.03
C SER A 92 2.70 -2.40 -44.35
N SER A 93 1.54 -1.74 -44.36
CA SER A 93 0.20 -2.12 -43.85
C SER A 93 0.17 -3.22 -42.76
N ARG A 94 -0.17 -2.82 -41.53
CA ARG A 94 -0.23 -3.70 -40.37
C ARG A 94 -1.57 -4.39 -40.24
N ASN A 95 -1.52 -5.70 -39.96
CA ASN A 95 -2.56 -6.32 -39.18
C ASN A 95 -2.25 -6.10 -37.71
N PRO A 96 -3.11 -5.49 -36.87
CA PRO A 96 -2.80 -5.18 -35.48
C PRO A 96 -2.32 -6.37 -34.65
N MET A 97 -2.75 -7.60 -34.96
CA MET A 97 -2.41 -8.83 -34.27
C MET A 97 -1.10 -9.50 -34.77
N GLU A 98 -0.37 -8.89 -35.68
CA GLU A 98 0.80 -9.52 -36.32
C GLU A 98 2.10 -8.73 -36.17
N ASP A 99 2.09 -7.56 -35.46
CA ASP A 99 3.29 -6.72 -35.25
C ASP A 99 3.23 -5.97 -33.93
N TYR A 100 4.38 -5.51 -33.43
CA TYR A 100 4.45 -4.69 -32.23
C TYR A 100 3.89 -3.29 -32.46
N HIS A 101 3.04 -2.81 -31.53
CA HIS A 101 2.53 -1.45 -31.54
C HIS A 101 3.61 -0.46 -31.09
N ASN A 102 3.84 0.63 -31.82
CA ASN A 102 4.58 1.75 -31.24
C ASN A 102 3.68 2.50 -30.22
N TYR A 103 4.23 3.45 -29.49
CA TYR A 103 3.50 4.17 -28.47
C TYR A 103 2.19 4.81 -28.98
N ASN A 104 2.22 5.46 -30.15
CA ASN A 104 1.02 6.10 -30.71
C ASN A 104 -0.03 5.08 -31.15
N GLU A 105 0.39 3.94 -31.66
CA GLU A 105 -0.50 2.85 -32.06
C GLU A 105 -1.12 2.17 -30.84
N LEU A 106 -0.35 1.94 -29.76
CA LEU A 106 -0.87 1.46 -28.48
C LEU A 106 -1.89 2.47 -27.90
N THR A 107 -1.56 3.76 -27.86
CA THR A 107 -2.47 4.80 -27.37
C THR A 107 -3.77 4.81 -28.18
N ALA A 108 -3.67 4.71 -29.51
CA ALA A 108 -4.86 4.67 -30.38
C ALA A 108 -5.71 3.43 -30.15
N PHE A 109 -5.07 2.26 -29.94
CA PHE A 109 -5.76 1.01 -29.60
C PHE A 109 -6.53 1.14 -28.29
N MET A 110 -5.88 1.62 -27.23
CA MET A 110 -6.51 1.79 -25.89
C MET A 110 -7.71 2.74 -25.97
N GLN A 111 -7.56 3.88 -26.67
CA GLN A 111 -8.65 4.83 -26.89
C GLN A 111 -9.79 4.24 -27.70
N GLU A 112 -9.50 3.44 -28.76
CA GLU A 112 -10.51 2.79 -29.58
C GLU A 112 -11.32 1.77 -28.77
N ILE A 113 -10.67 0.97 -27.92
CA ILE A 113 -11.36 0.04 -27.01
C ILE A 113 -12.27 0.78 -26.05
N ALA A 114 -11.78 1.83 -25.39
CA ALA A 114 -12.59 2.62 -24.46
C ALA A 114 -13.79 3.29 -25.15
N ASP A 115 -13.61 3.79 -26.38
CA ASP A 115 -14.69 4.37 -27.16
C ASP A 115 -15.74 3.34 -27.63
N GLN A 116 -15.32 2.08 -27.86
CA GLN A 116 -16.21 1.01 -28.32
C GLN A 116 -16.97 0.31 -27.19
N TYR A 117 -16.37 0.22 -26.01
CA TYR A 117 -16.90 -0.50 -24.85
C TYR A 117 -17.05 0.39 -23.60
N PRO A 118 -17.62 1.62 -23.70
CA PRO A 118 -17.63 2.58 -22.59
C PRO A 118 -18.45 2.15 -21.37
N ASP A 119 -19.29 1.12 -21.52
CA ASP A 119 -20.10 0.60 -20.42
C ASP A 119 -19.32 -0.37 -19.51
N ILE A 120 -18.16 -0.85 -19.98
CA ILE A 120 -17.34 -1.84 -19.25
C ILE A 120 -15.86 -1.50 -19.25
N THR A 121 -15.47 -0.30 -19.70
CA THR A 121 -14.06 0.12 -19.69
C THR A 121 -13.92 1.58 -19.31
N GLN A 122 -12.87 1.88 -18.55
CA GLN A 122 -12.36 3.23 -18.32
C GLN A 122 -10.88 3.28 -18.70
N LEU A 123 -10.50 4.27 -19.51
CA LEU A 123 -9.10 4.53 -19.85
C LEU A 123 -8.62 5.76 -19.10
N GLU A 124 -7.59 5.60 -18.28
CA GLU A 124 -6.98 6.70 -17.56
C GLU A 124 -5.48 6.81 -17.80
N SER A 125 -4.93 8.00 -17.55
CA SER A 125 -3.50 8.23 -17.48
C SER A 125 -3.12 8.46 -16.02
N ILE A 126 -2.37 7.53 -15.45
CA ILE A 126 -1.89 7.64 -14.06
C ILE A 126 -0.69 8.58 -13.89
N GLY A 127 -0.15 9.12 -14.99
CA GLY A 127 1.00 10.03 -14.98
C GLY A 127 1.73 10.06 -16.30
N GLN A 128 2.95 10.61 -16.30
CA GLN A 128 3.74 10.75 -17.51
C GLN A 128 5.17 10.24 -17.32
N SER A 129 5.71 9.60 -18.35
CA SER A 129 7.13 9.22 -18.43
C SER A 129 8.05 10.44 -18.47
N VAL A 130 9.36 10.23 -18.32
CA VAL A 130 10.38 11.29 -18.42
C VAL A 130 10.22 12.16 -19.67
N LYS A 131 9.81 11.58 -20.83
CA LYS A 131 9.59 12.34 -22.08
C LYS A 131 8.16 12.82 -22.28
N GLY A 132 7.32 12.75 -21.25
CA GLY A 132 5.94 13.23 -21.27
C GLY A 132 4.99 12.34 -22.09
N ARG A 133 5.23 11.04 -22.14
CA ARG A 133 4.28 10.06 -22.65
C ARG A 133 3.34 9.64 -21.52
N GLU A 134 2.03 9.64 -21.80
CA GLU A 134 1.04 9.19 -20.82
C GLU A 134 1.27 7.72 -20.44
N LEU A 135 1.07 7.41 -19.18
CA LEU A 135 1.10 6.06 -18.64
C LEU A 135 -0.34 5.56 -18.55
N TRP A 136 -0.75 4.83 -19.59
CA TRP A 136 -2.13 4.39 -19.77
C TRP A 136 -2.44 3.12 -18.98
N VAL A 137 -3.55 3.17 -18.25
CA VAL A 137 -4.19 2.00 -17.62
C VAL A 137 -5.59 1.84 -18.18
N MET A 138 -5.98 0.61 -18.50
CA MET A 138 -7.36 0.23 -18.84
C MET A 138 -7.97 -0.48 -17.65
N GLU A 139 -8.98 0.12 -17.06
CA GLU A 139 -9.89 -0.53 -16.13
C GLU A 139 -10.98 -1.25 -16.93
N ILE A 140 -11.29 -2.49 -16.54
CA ILE A 140 -12.32 -3.34 -17.16
C ILE A 140 -13.16 -3.94 -16.03
N SER A 141 -14.40 -3.48 -15.90
CA SER A 141 -15.38 -3.88 -14.89
C SER A 141 -16.79 -3.75 -15.47
N ASP A 142 -17.81 -4.30 -14.86
CA ASP A 142 -19.19 -4.07 -15.28
C ASP A 142 -19.72 -2.70 -14.83
N ASN A 143 -18.97 -1.98 -13.98
CA ASN A 143 -19.28 -0.62 -13.54
C ASN A 143 -17.99 0.25 -13.39
N PRO A 144 -17.22 0.47 -14.46
CA PRO A 144 -15.90 1.07 -14.39
C PRO A 144 -15.92 2.49 -13.77
N GLY A 145 -14.93 2.81 -12.95
CA GLY A 145 -14.80 4.06 -12.21
C GLY A 145 -15.65 4.13 -10.94
N VAL A 146 -16.22 3.01 -10.51
CA VAL A 146 -17.00 2.90 -9.26
C VAL A 146 -16.35 1.83 -8.38
N ASN A 147 -15.92 2.22 -7.19
CA ASN A 147 -15.42 1.28 -6.21
C ASN A 147 -16.57 0.41 -5.67
N GLU A 148 -16.57 -0.87 -5.98
CA GLU A 148 -17.60 -1.85 -5.61
C GLU A 148 -17.02 -2.92 -4.66
N LEU A 149 -17.89 -3.79 -4.10
CA LEU A 149 -17.46 -4.91 -3.25
C LEU A 149 -16.90 -6.06 -4.09
N GLU A 150 -15.83 -5.77 -4.84
CA GLU A 150 -15.15 -6.67 -5.75
C GLU A 150 -13.64 -6.61 -5.57
N PRO A 151 -12.91 -7.73 -5.74
CA PRO A 151 -11.47 -7.71 -5.66
C PRO A 151 -10.85 -6.97 -6.84
N GLU A 152 -9.88 -6.13 -6.57
CA GLU A 152 -9.07 -5.45 -7.58
C GLU A 152 -7.88 -6.30 -8.00
N PHE A 153 -7.68 -6.38 -9.32
CA PHE A 153 -6.58 -7.12 -9.94
C PHE A 153 -5.79 -6.23 -10.90
N LYS A 154 -4.45 -6.29 -10.91
CA LYS A 154 -3.64 -5.56 -11.91
C LYS A 154 -2.60 -6.40 -12.64
N TYR A 155 -2.44 -6.12 -13.94
CA TYR A 155 -1.26 -6.49 -14.73
C TYR A 155 -0.46 -5.25 -15.12
N VAL A 156 0.85 -5.25 -14.81
CA VAL A 156 1.78 -4.18 -15.21
C VAL A 156 2.86 -4.75 -16.11
N ALA A 157 2.96 -4.27 -17.35
CA ALA A 157 3.92 -4.79 -18.32
C ALA A 157 4.97 -3.75 -18.74
N ASN A 158 6.05 -4.23 -19.35
CA ASN A 158 7.07 -3.45 -20.02
C ASN A 158 7.75 -2.39 -19.11
N MET A 159 7.98 -2.75 -17.86
CA MET A 159 8.80 -1.99 -16.92
C MET A 159 10.23 -1.85 -17.44
N HIS A 160 10.78 -2.92 -18.02
CA HIS A 160 11.96 -2.87 -18.88
C HIS A 160 11.51 -2.67 -20.33
N GLY A 161 11.90 -1.54 -20.95
CA GLY A 161 11.39 -1.18 -22.25
C GLY A 161 11.76 -2.13 -23.40
N ASP A 162 12.78 -2.96 -23.24
CA ASP A 162 13.21 -3.99 -24.20
C ASP A 162 12.55 -5.37 -23.99
N GLU A 163 11.67 -5.52 -22.99
CA GLU A 163 10.91 -6.72 -22.69
C GLU A 163 9.47 -6.55 -23.17
N THR A 164 9.17 -7.05 -24.38
CA THR A 164 8.03 -6.56 -25.16
C THR A 164 6.87 -7.54 -25.28
N VAL A 165 7.03 -8.78 -24.83
CA VAL A 165 5.99 -9.80 -24.94
C VAL A 165 4.75 -9.43 -24.11
N GLY A 166 4.92 -9.20 -22.81
CA GLY A 166 3.84 -8.84 -21.90
C GLY A 166 3.05 -7.59 -22.34
N ARG A 167 3.74 -6.65 -22.97
CA ARG A 167 3.13 -5.45 -23.52
C ARG A 167 2.09 -5.75 -24.59
N GLU A 168 2.38 -6.65 -25.55
CA GLU A 168 1.44 -7.02 -26.60
C GLU A 168 0.38 -8.01 -26.07
N LEU A 169 0.75 -8.93 -25.18
CA LEU A 169 -0.22 -9.84 -24.56
C LEU A 169 -1.26 -9.10 -23.73
N SER A 170 -0.90 -7.99 -23.10
CA SER A 170 -1.84 -7.10 -22.40
C SER A 170 -2.92 -6.55 -23.35
N LEU A 171 -2.52 -6.11 -24.55
CA LEU A 171 -3.50 -5.64 -25.55
C LEU A 171 -4.44 -6.76 -26.03
N TYR A 172 -3.90 -7.97 -26.23
CA TYR A 172 -4.72 -9.13 -26.61
C TYR A 172 -5.66 -9.57 -25.50
N LEU A 173 -5.24 -9.46 -24.22
CA LEU A 173 -6.10 -9.76 -23.08
C LEU A 173 -7.24 -8.76 -22.98
N ILE A 174 -6.95 -7.45 -23.09
CA ILE A 174 -7.97 -6.40 -23.12
C ILE A 174 -9.02 -6.70 -24.21
N GLU A 175 -8.56 -6.92 -25.45
CA GLU A 175 -9.47 -7.22 -26.58
C GLU A 175 -10.30 -8.49 -26.32
N TRP A 176 -9.67 -9.57 -25.81
CA TRP A 176 -10.35 -10.82 -25.50
C TRP A 176 -11.44 -10.65 -24.43
N LEU A 177 -11.15 -9.90 -23.37
CA LEU A 177 -12.10 -9.63 -22.29
C LEU A 177 -13.31 -8.86 -22.81
N VAL A 178 -13.10 -7.71 -23.46
CA VAL A 178 -14.22 -6.84 -23.88
C VAL A 178 -15.04 -7.42 -25.03
N GLU A 179 -14.43 -8.14 -25.98
CA GLU A 179 -15.16 -8.83 -27.05
C GLU A 179 -15.93 -10.05 -26.54
N GLY A 180 -15.43 -10.70 -25.47
CA GLY A 180 -16.06 -11.84 -24.83
C GLY A 180 -17.29 -11.47 -24.00
N TYR A 181 -17.35 -10.25 -23.47
CA TYR A 181 -18.41 -9.82 -22.56
C TYR A 181 -19.81 -10.03 -23.12
N GLY A 182 -20.66 -10.71 -22.35
CA GLY A 182 -22.01 -11.09 -22.76
C GLY A 182 -22.08 -12.25 -23.75
N ASN A 183 -20.96 -12.77 -24.27
CA ASN A 183 -20.88 -13.86 -25.23
C ASN A 183 -20.07 -15.08 -24.74
N ASP A 184 -18.94 -14.83 -24.12
CA ASP A 184 -18.11 -15.82 -23.44
C ASP A 184 -18.43 -15.82 -21.93
N PRO A 185 -18.81 -16.98 -21.34
CA PRO A 185 -19.17 -17.02 -19.91
C PRO A 185 -18.01 -16.65 -18.98
N ARG A 186 -16.76 -17.00 -19.32
CA ARG A 186 -15.58 -16.74 -18.51
C ARG A 186 -15.23 -15.26 -18.50
N SER A 187 -15.19 -14.63 -19.68
CA SER A 187 -14.99 -13.18 -19.79
C SER A 187 -16.09 -12.41 -19.04
N THR A 188 -17.35 -12.83 -19.22
CA THR A 188 -18.48 -12.17 -18.55
C THR A 188 -18.42 -12.30 -17.03
N ASP A 189 -18.02 -13.47 -16.53
CA ASP A 189 -17.91 -13.73 -15.10
C ASP A 189 -16.76 -12.92 -14.47
N LEU A 190 -15.61 -12.86 -15.14
CA LEU A 190 -14.48 -12.06 -14.69
C LEU A 190 -14.81 -10.57 -14.62
N ILE A 191 -15.43 -10.01 -15.63
CA ILE A 191 -15.79 -8.58 -15.69
C ILE A 191 -16.89 -8.21 -14.69
N ASN A 192 -17.80 -9.15 -14.37
CA ASN A 192 -18.89 -8.91 -13.42
C ASN A 192 -18.50 -9.09 -11.95
N ASN A 193 -17.31 -9.59 -11.65
CA ASN A 193 -16.94 -9.93 -10.26
C ASN A 193 -15.52 -9.50 -9.91
N THR A 194 -14.85 -8.76 -10.79
CA THR A 194 -13.45 -8.32 -10.59
C THR A 194 -13.24 -6.97 -11.24
N ASP A 195 -12.65 -6.05 -10.52
CA ASP A 195 -12.15 -4.81 -11.11
C ASP A 195 -10.74 -5.05 -11.68
N ILE A 196 -10.61 -5.09 -13.00
CA ILE A 196 -9.41 -5.54 -13.72
C ILE A 196 -8.67 -4.34 -14.31
N PHE A 197 -7.45 -4.11 -13.85
CA PHE A 197 -6.59 -3.04 -14.33
C PHE A 197 -5.44 -3.57 -15.17
N ILE A 198 -5.28 -3.09 -16.38
CA ILE A 198 -4.20 -3.51 -17.28
C ILE A 198 -3.39 -2.31 -17.74
N MET A 199 -2.10 -2.30 -17.37
CA MET A 199 -1.08 -1.33 -17.80
C MET A 199 -0.14 -1.97 -18.81
N PRO A 200 -0.33 -1.77 -20.13
CA PRO A 200 0.51 -2.45 -21.13
C PRO A 200 1.95 -1.96 -21.16
N THR A 201 2.24 -0.75 -20.73
CA THR A 201 3.59 -0.21 -20.76
C THR A 201 3.85 0.80 -19.65
N MET A 202 4.64 0.38 -18.64
CA MET A 202 5.13 1.27 -17.60
C MET A 202 6.31 2.14 -18.09
N ASN A 203 7.08 1.66 -19.08
CA ASN A 203 8.26 2.35 -19.61
C ASN A 203 8.15 2.61 -21.13
N PRO A 204 7.22 3.48 -21.56
CA PRO A 204 7.05 3.77 -22.99
C PRO A 204 8.28 4.45 -23.61
N ASP A 205 9.08 5.15 -22.82
CA ASP A 205 10.32 5.76 -23.31
C ASP A 205 11.39 4.74 -23.60
N GLY A 206 11.60 3.77 -22.70
CA GLY A 206 12.52 2.67 -22.89
C GLY A 206 12.14 1.82 -24.11
N PHE A 207 10.85 1.51 -24.28
CA PHE A 207 10.34 0.80 -25.47
C PHE A 207 10.68 1.56 -26.76
N GLU A 208 10.35 2.85 -26.86
CA GLU A 208 10.62 3.68 -28.04
C GLU A 208 12.12 3.91 -28.30
N MET A 209 12.96 3.68 -27.31
CA MET A 209 14.42 3.75 -27.42
C MET A 209 15.08 2.36 -27.62
N GLY A 210 14.32 1.27 -27.49
CA GLY A 210 14.80 -0.10 -27.57
C GLY A 210 15.82 -0.43 -26.47
N GLN A 211 15.53 -0.03 -25.24
CA GLN A 211 16.41 -0.20 -24.09
C GLN A 211 15.65 -0.61 -22.84
N ARG A 212 16.36 -1.25 -21.89
CA ARG A 212 15.86 -1.69 -20.60
C ARG A 212 15.35 -0.51 -19.75
N TYR A 213 16.21 0.50 -19.58
CA TYR A 213 16.04 1.63 -18.68
C TYR A 213 15.01 2.66 -19.19
N ASN A 214 14.49 3.50 -18.29
CA ASN A 214 13.73 4.67 -18.70
C ASN A 214 14.62 5.72 -19.41
N ALA A 215 14.07 6.86 -19.79
CA ALA A 215 14.82 7.88 -20.53
C ALA A 215 15.90 8.60 -19.71
N ASN A 216 15.89 8.47 -18.38
CA ASN A 216 16.92 8.96 -17.47
C ASN A 216 17.99 7.90 -17.14
N GLY A 217 17.84 6.67 -17.64
CA GLY A 217 18.74 5.57 -17.33
C GLY A 217 18.47 4.86 -16.02
N THR A 218 17.30 5.04 -15.43
CA THR A 218 16.85 4.34 -14.24
C THR A 218 16.28 2.97 -14.61
N ASP A 219 16.66 1.93 -13.88
CA ASP A 219 16.00 0.63 -13.89
C ASP A 219 14.76 0.73 -12.98
N LEU A 220 13.56 0.67 -13.57
CA LEU A 220 12.33 0.86 -12.82
C LEU A 220 12.02 -0.30 -11.86
N ASN A 221 12.59 -1.50 -12.11
CA ASN A 221 12.49 -2.64 -11.20
C ASN A 221 13.65 -2.69 -10.16
N ARG A 222 14.23 -1.53 -9.85
CA ARG A 222 15.22 -1.26 -8.78
C ARG A 222 14.90 0.05 -8.08
N ASP A 223 13.73 0.64 -8.36
CA ASP A 223 13.41 2.00 -7.99
C ASP A 223 12.20 2.08 -7.02
N PHE A 224 11.66 0.96 -6.59
CA PHE A 224 10.65 0.88 -5.52
C PHE A 224 11.29 0.85 -4.12
N PRO A 225 10.54 1.17 -3.04
CA PRO A 225 10.98 0.87 -1.67
C PRO A 225 11.36 -0.59 -1.50
N ASP A 226 12.29 -0.85 -0.57
CA ASP A 226 12.83 -2.20 -0.37
C ASP A 226 13.01 -2.51 1.12
N GLN A 227 12.47 -3.63 1.57
CA GLN A 227 12.48 -4.04 2.96
C GLN A 227 13.88 -4.29 3.56
N PHE A 228 14.92 -4.41 2.73
CA PHE A 228 16.28 -4.69 3.16
C PHE A 228 17.20 -3.47 3.07
N THR A 229 16.96 -2.58 2.09
CA THR A 229 17.90 -1.51 1.73
C THR A 229 17.30 -0.12 1.70
N ASP A 230 15.97 0.02 1.56
CA ASP A 230 15.26 1.28 1.47
C ASP A 230 13.85 1.18 2.11
N LEU A 231 13.81 1.33 3.43
CA LEU A 231 12.60 1.11 4.25
C LEU A 231 11.55 2.23 4.11
N SER A 232 11.86 3.30 3.39
CA SER A 232 10.95 4.45 3.27
C SER A 232 9.95 4.23 2.14
N ASN A 233 8.67 3.99 2.48
CA ASN A 233 7.59 3.90 1.49
C ASN A 233 7.19 5.31 1.01
N THR A 234 7.99 5.87 0.09
CA THR A 234 7.84 7.24 -0.42
C THR A 234 8.20 7.33 -1.89
N THR A 235 7.52 8.24 -2.60
CA THR A 235 7.83 8.56 -4.01
C THR A 235 9.01 9.53 -4.18
N ASN A 236 9.56 10.07 -3.09
CA ASN A 236 10.65 11.03 -3.12
C ASN A 236 11.93 10.42 -3.73
N GLY A 237 12.45 11.06 -4.77
CA GLY A 237 13.67 10.61 -5.46
C GLY A 237 13.46 9.49 -6.48
N ARG A 238 12.25 8.97 -6.63
CA ARG A 238 11.90 7.93 -7.61
C ARG A 238 11.76 8.51 -9.02
N ALA A 239 11.88 7.65 -10.02
CA ALA A 239 11.57 7.97 -11.40
C ALA A 239 10.08 8.37 -11.56
N PRO A 240 9.73 9.25 -12.51
CA PRO A 240 8.34 9.64 -12.72
C PRO A 240 7.39 8.45 -12.94
N GLU A 241 7.88 7.42 -13.65
CA GLU A 241 7.13 6.21 -13.94
C GLU A 241 6.86 5.38 -12.66
N THR A 242 7.88 5.20 -11.81
CA THR A 242 7.75 4.51 -10.52
C THR A 242 6.82 5.27 -9.59
N LYS A 243 7.03 6.60 -9.50
CA LYS A 243 6.18 7.48 -8.71
C LYS A 243 4.71 7.36 -9.11
N ALA A 244 4.40 7.40 -10.40
CA ALA A 244 3.04 7.31 -10.90
C ALA A 244 2.38 5.96 -10.54
N VAL A 245 3.12 4.84 -10.65
CA VAL A 245 2.61 3.52 -10.27
C VAL A 245 2.40 3.41 -8.78
N MET A 246 3.29 3.95 -7.94
CA MET A 246 3.10 3.95 -6.49
C MET A 246 1.89 4.77 -6.07
N GLU A 247 1.74 6.00 -6.58
CA GLU A 247 0.62 6.89 -6.28
C GLU A 247 -0.71 6.27 -6.73
N TRP A 248 -0.75 5.68 -7.92
CA TRP A 248 -1.91 4.95 -8.41
C TRP A 248 -2.24 3.72 -7.55
N THR A 249 -1.24 2.94 -7.12
CA THR A 249 -1.48 1.78 -6.25
C THR A 249 -2.04 2.19 -4.89
N TRP A 250 -1.65 3.36 -4.34
CA TRP A 250 -2.19 3.88 -3.08
C TRP A 250 -3.65 4.36 -3.16
N GLU A 251 -4.16 4.63 -4.35
CA GLU A 251 -5.56 5.00 -4.58
C GLU A 251 -6.48 3.76 -4.72
N HIS A 252 -5.91 2.56 -4.70
CA HIS A 252 -6.57 1.27 -4.91
C HIS A 252 -6.28 0.28 -3.77
N HIS A 253 -7.03 -0.84 -3.77
CA HIS A 253 -6.84 -1.97 -2.85
C HIS A 253 -6.60 -3.28 -3.61
N PHE A 254 -5.52 -3.31 -4.39
CA PHE A 254 -5.15 -4.48 -5.19
C PHE A 254 -4.92 -5.71 -4.30
N VAL A 255 -5.51 -6.82 -4.71
CA VAL A 255 -5.47 -8.11 -4.00
C VAL A 255 -4.43 -9.04 -4.62
N LEU A 256 -4.38 -9.06 -5.96
CA LEU A 256 -3.51 -9.91 -6.75
C LEU A 256 -3.01 -9.14 -7.96
N SER A 257 -1.73 -9.22 -8.21
CA SER A 257 -1.11 -8.57 -9.36
C SER A 257 0.02 -9.40 -9.97
N ALA A 258 0.43 -9.04 -11.18
CA ALA A 258 1.68 -9.53 -11.72
C ALA A 258 2.37 -8.46 -12.58
N ASN A 259 3.68 -8.36 -12.42
CA ASN A 259 4.52 -7.58 -13.30
C ASN A 259 5.13 -8.48 -14.39
N MET A 260 5.01 -8.04 -15.66
CA MET A 260 5.35 -8.87 -16.82
C MET A 260 6.68 -8.46 -17.45
N HIS A 261 7.56 -9.40 -17.51
CA HIS A 261 8.93 -9.32 -17.96
C HIS A 261 9.26 -10.29 -19.11
N GLY A 262 10.52 -10.33 -19.50
CA GLY A 262 11.05 -11.27 -20.50
C GLY A 262 12.57 -11.35 -20.44
N GLY A 263 13.09 -12.50 -20.83
CA GLY A 263 14.51 -12.89 -20.73
C GLY A 263 14.66 -14.30 -20.18
N ALA A 264 13.59 -14.82 -19.62
CA ALA A 264 13.42 -16.18 -19.14
C ALA A 264 11.98 -16.67 -19.42
N LEU A 265 11.69 -17.91 -19.04
CA LEU A 265 10.32 -18.45 -19.03
C LEU A 265 10.05 -19.07 -17.67
N VAL A 266 9.49 -18.27 -16.73
CA VAL A 266 9.31 -18.66 -15.34
C VAL A 266 8.35 -17.70 -14.62
N ALA A 267 7.61 -18.19 -13.62
CA ALA A 267 6.94 -17.35 -12.64
C ALA A 267 7.85 -17.22 -11.39
N ASN A 268 8.28 -16.00 -11.11
CA ASN A 268 9.16 -15.66 -9.99
C ASN A 268 8.30 -15.04 -8.88
N TYR A 269 8.53 -15.48 -7.63
CA TYR A 269 7.73 -15.05 -6.47
C TYR A 269 8.62 -14.56 -5.30
N PRO A 270 8.07 -13.74 -4.39
CA PRO A 270 8.79 -13.18 -3.26
C PRO A 270 9.47 -14.21 -2.34
N PHE A 271 10.55 -13.79 -1.65
CA PHE A 271 11.17 -12.47 -1.76
C PHE A 271 12.35 -12.49 -2.73
N ASP A 272 12.61 -11.32 -3.33
CA ASP A 272 13.74 -11.11 -4.23
C ASP A 272 15.08 -10.89 -3.51
N GLY A 273 15.07 -10.63 -2.21
CA GLY A 273 16.27 -10.39 -1.40
C GLY A 273 16.32 -11.29 -0.16
N PRO A 274 17.37 -11.17 0.71
CA PRO A 274 18.57 -10.36 0.51
C PRO A 274 19.77 -11.09 -0.15
N ASN A 275 19.77 -12.44 -0.27
CA ASN A 275 20.95 -13.20 -0.63
C ASN A 275 20.75 -14.07 -1.88
N SER A 276 21.52 -13.80 -2.94
CA SER A 276 21.50 -14.57 -4.18
C SER A 276 21.75 -16.07 -3.97
N GLY A 277 20.93 -16.90 -4.61
CA GLY A 277 21.04 -18.36 -4.54
C GLY A 277 20.56 -18.97 -3.22
N SER A 278 19.98 -18.17 -2.33
CA SER A 278 19.39 -18.61 -1.07
C SER A 278 17.88 -18.41 -1.10
N TYR A 279 17.12 -19.42 -0.72
CA TYR A 279 15.67 -19.30 -0.63
C TYR A 279 15.28 -18.27 0.45
N SER A 280 14.44 -17.33 0.09
CA SER A 280 13.93 -16.27 0.98
C SER A 280 12.38 -16.36 1.05
N ALA A 281 11.89 -17.13 2.00
CA ALA A 281 10.45 -17.33 2.16
C ALA A 281 9.74 -16.06 2.60
N SER A 282 8.61 -15.74 1.98
CA SER A 282 7.65 -14.76 2.49
C SER A 282 6.79 -15.36 3.60
N PRO A 283 6.08 -14.57 4.41
CA PRO A 283 5.07 -15.10 5.35
C PRO A 283 3.99 -15.94 4.66
N ASP A 284 3.62 -15.63 3.43
CA ASP A 284 2.64 -16.34 2.61
C ASP A 284 3.27 -17.25 1.54
N ASP A 285 4.41 -17.87 1.83
CA ASP A 285 5.21 -18.64 0.89
C ASP A 285 4.40 -19.76 0.17
N ASP A 286 3.57 -20.49 0.90
CA ASP A 286 2.71 -21.55 0.33
C ASP A 286 1.68 -20.97 -0.67
N LEU A 287 1.15 -19.78 -0.40
CA LEU A 287 0.25 -19.06 -1.31
C LEU A 287 0.99 -18.62 -2.57
N PHE A 288 2.16 -18.01 -2.44
CA PHE A 288 2.94 -17.57 -3.60
C PHE A 288 3.36 -18.73 -4.51
N ILE A 289 3.71 -19.87 -3.93
CA ILE A 289 3.94 -21.11 -4.69
C ILE A 289 2.67 -21.53 -5.42
N HIS A 290 1.49 -21.49 -4.75
CA HIS A 290 0.21 -21.89 -5.33
C HIS A 290 -0.17 -21.02 -6.55
N ILE A 291 -0.21 -19.69 -6.39
CA ILE A 291 -0.57 -18.77 -7.47
C ILE A 291 0.45 -18.77 -8.62
N SER A 292 1.74 -18.95 -8.33
CA SER A 292 2.76 -19.12 -9.36
C SER A 292 2.56 -20.40 -10.18
N LEU A 293 2.15 -21.49 -9.53
CA LEU A 293 1.82 -22.75 -10.19
C LEU A 293 0.52 -22.64 -11.01
N ALA A 294 -0.47 -21.83 -10.60
CA ALA A 294 -1.67 -21.59 -11.39
C ALA A 294 -1.33 -21.05 -12.79
N TYR A 295 -0.37 -20.12 -12.86
CA TYR A 295 0.15 -19.65 -14.15
C TYR A 295 1.02 -20.70 -14.86
N ALA A 296 2.00 -21.28 -14.16
CA ALA A 296 3.02 -22.15 -14.77
C ALA A 296 2.46 -23.47 -15.29
N ASP A 297 1.52 -24.09 -14.57
CA ASP A 297 0.87 -25.36 -14.95
C ASP A 297 -0.10 -25.17 -16.14
N ALA A 298 -0.71 -24.01 -16.27
CA ALA A 298 -1.56 -23.67 -17.40
C ALA A 298 -0.75 -23.41 -18.69
N HIS A 299 0.53 -23.05 -18.57
CA HIS A 299 1.40 -22.77 -19.72
C HIS A 299 1.95 -24.06 -20.32
N PRO A 300 1.87 -24.28 -21.66
CA PRO A 300 2.22 -25.58 -22.27
C PRO A 300 3.67 -26.03 -22.09
N ASN A 301 4.60 -25.09 -21.84
CA ASN A 301 6.03 -25.40 -21.81
C ASN A 301 6.76 -24.92 -20.54
N MET A 302 6.17 -24.03 -19.72
CA MET A 302 6.87 -23.38 -18.60
C MET A 302 7.34 -24.40 -17.55
N ALA A 303 6.47 -25.34 -17.16
CA ALA A 303 6.81 -26.40 -16.21
C ALA A 303 7.93 -27.36 -16.67
N SER A 304 8.21 -27.40 -17.98
CA SER A 304 9.28 -28.21 -18.58
C SER A 304 10.53 -27.40 -19.00
N GLY A 305 10.55 -26.11 -18.67
CA GLY A 305 11.65 -25.18 -18.97
C GLY A 305 12.87 -25.35 -18.05
N GLY A 306 13.66 -24.31 -17.94
CA GLY A 306 14.89 -24.29 -17.14
C GLY A 306 14.68 -24.30 -15.62
N PHE A 307 13.47 -23.99 -15.16
CA PHE A 307 13.09 -23.89 -13.76
C PHE A 307 12.17 -25.06 -13.34
N SER A 308 12.35 -25.55 -12.10
CA SER A 308 11.56 -26.66 -11.58
C SER A 308 10.07 -26.26 -11.49
N ASN A 309 9.21 -27.00 -12.17
CA ASN A 309 7.78 -26.70 -12.29
C ASN A 309 7.44 -25.33 -12.92
N GLY A 310 8.42 -24.67 -13.53
CA GLY A 310 8.23 -23.34 -14.12
C GLY A 310 8.14 -22.19 -13.14
N ILE A 311 8.54 -22.39 -11.87
CA ILE A 311 8.49 -21.37 -10.82
C ILE A 311 9.85 -21.25 -10.12
N THR A 312 10.11 -20.08 -9.49
CA THR A 312 11.32 -19.86 -8.69
C THR A 312 11.06 -18.80 -7.62
N ASN A 313 11.68 -18.98 -6.44
CA ASN A 313 11.82 -17.89 -5.49
C ASN A 313 12.88 -16.89 -5.99
N GLY A 314 12.62 -15.59 -5.86
CA GLY A 314 13.45 -14.55 -6.43
C GLY A 314 14.90 -14.57 -5.94
N ALA A 315 15.11 -14.50 -4.63
CA ALA A 315 16.44 -14.57 -4.04
C ALA A 315 17.17 -15.89 -4.37
N GLN A 316 16.44 -17.01 -4.47
CA GLN A 316 17.03 -18.29 -4.88
C GLN A 316 17.55 -18.23 -6.32
N TRP A 317 16.91 -17.47 -7.18
CA TRP A 317 17.40 -17.20 -8.52
C TRP A 317 18.59 -16.24 -8.45
N TYR A 318 18.36 -14.98 -8.18
CA TYR A 318 19.40 -13.98 -7.85
C TYR A 318 18.74 -12.80 -7.12
N ALA A 319 19.42 -12.26 -6.12
CA ALA A 319 18.85 -11.17 -5.34
C ALA A 319 18.80 -9.85 -6.14
N ILE A 320 17.67 -9.16 -6.01
CA ILE A 320 17.50 -7.77 -6.43
C ILE A 320 16.90 -6.97 -5.27
N PHE A 321 17.03 -5.65 -5.35
CA PHE A 321 16.49 -4.72 -4.36
C PHE A 321 15.69 -3.65 -5.08
N GLY A 322 14.57 -3.22 -4.48
CA GLY A 322 13.69 -2.24 -5.07
C GLY A 322 12.84 -2.76 -6.22
N GLY A 323 12.49 -4.04 -6.20
CA GLY A 323 11.55 -4.67 -7.11
C GLY A 323 10.10 -4.40 -6.77
N MET A 324 9.23 -4.33 -7.78
CA MET A 324 7.81 -4.04 -7.61
C MET A 324 7.09 -5.13 -6.82
N GLN A 325 7.38 -6.43 -7.05
CA GLN A 325 6.67 -7.53 -6.39
C GLN A 325 6.85 -7.53 -4.87
N ASP A 326 8.08 -7.32 -4.36
CA ASP A 326 8.33 -7.28 -2.92
C ASP A 326 7.69 -6.04 -2.29
N TRP A 327 7.69 -4.89 -3.00
CA TRP A 327 7.06 -3.67 -2.54
C TRP A 327 5.54 -3.82 -2.42
N ASN A 328 4.85 -4.32 -3.46
CA ASN A 328 3.41 -4.55 -3.45
C ASN A 328 2.99 -5.44 -2.25
N TYR A 329 3.70 -6.53 -2.04
CA TYR A 329 3.37 -7.44 -0.96
C TYR A 329 3.61 -6.84 0.43
N ILE A 330 4.76 -6.20 0.65
CA ILE A 330 5.17 -5.74 1.99
C ILE A 330 4.38 -4.50 2.45
N TRP A 331 4.11 -3.55 1.56
CA TRP A 331 3.51 -2.28 1.95
C TRP A 331 2.04 -2.15 1.58
N GLU A 332 1.61 -2.82 0.51
CA GLU A 332 0.25 -2.68 0.01
C GLU A 332 -0.63 -3.92 0.28
N GLY A 333 -0.04 -5.03 0.72
CA GLY A 333 -0.76 -6.28 0.94
C GLY A 333 -1.20 -7.00 -0.34
N ASP A 334 -0.75 -6.52 -1.49
CA ASP A 334 -1.04 -7.03 -2.82
C ASP A 334 -0.10 -8.21 -3.17
N CYS A 335 -0.65 -9.35 -3.46
CA CYS A 335 0.10 -10.56 -3.82
C CYS A 335 0.65 -10.46 -5.25
N ASP A 336 1.81 -9.83 -5.44
CA ASP A 336 2.46 -9.64 -6.75
C ASP A 336 3.50 -10.72 -7.04
N ILE A 337 3.55 -11.20 -8.29
CA ILE A 337 4.61 -12.06 -8.82
C ILE A 337 5.20 -11.49 -10.11
N THR A 338 6.44 -11.85 -10.40
CA THR A 338 7.11 -11.49 -11.65
C THR A 338 6.98 -12.61 -12.68
N LEU A 339 6.36 -12.30 -13.82
CA LEU A 339 6.14 -13.24 -14.92
C LEU A 339 7.15 -13.02 -16.04
N GLU A 340 8.12 -13.89 -16.16
CA GLU A 340 9.05 -13.96 -17.29
C GLU A 340 8.41 -14.78 -18.44
N GLN A 341 7.94 -14.11 -19.47
CA GLN A 341 7.05 -14.70 -20.46
C GLN A 341 7.73 -15.31 -21.70
N HIS A 342 9.00 -15.02 -21.92
CA HIS A 342 9.74 -15.60 -23.04
C HIS A 342 11.26 -15.43 -22.86
N GLU A 343 12.06 -16.44 -23.24
CA GLU A 343 13.53 -16.38 -23.13
C GLU A 343 14.18 -15.26 -23.96
N ILE A 344 13.51 -14.78 -25.01
CA ILE A 344 13.97 -13.66 -25.83
C ILE A 344 13.14 -12.44 -25.49
N LYS A 345 13.76 -11.37 -25.00
CA LYS A 345 13.11 -10.13 -24.56
C LYS A 345 12.28 -9.48 -25.69
N TRP A 346 12.77 -9.53 -26.92
CA TRP A 346 12.08 -8.97 -28.08
C TRP A 346 12.07 -10.00 -29.21
N PRO A 347 11.17 -10.99 -29.20
CA PRO A 347 11.07 -12.00 -30.23
C PRO A 347 10.52 -11.42 -31.54
N ASN A 348 10.67 -12.18 -32.65
CA ASN A 348 10.09 -11.76 -33.93
C ASN A 348 8.56 -11.66 -33.83
N SER A 349 7.98 -10.58 -34.35
CA SER A 349 6.54 -10.32 -34.27
C SER A 349 5.67 -11.47 -34.82
N SER A 350 6.18 -12.27 -35.76
CA SER A 350 5.49 -13.47 -36.25
C SER A 350 5.24 -14.55 -35.19
N GLN A 351 5.85 -14.43 -34.00
CA GLN A 351 5.64 -15.34 -32.86
C GLN A 351 4.48 -14.87 -31.95
N LEU A 352 4.05 -13.59 -32.02
CA LEU A 352 3.08 -13.00 -31.10
C LEU A 352 1.77 -13.80 -31.03
N ALA A 353 1.22 -14.21 -32.16
CA ALA A 353 -0.01 -15.01 -32.16
C ALA A 353 0.17 -16.36 -31.46
N GLY A 354 1.33 -17.01 -31.62
CA GLY A 354 1.64 -18.26 -30.90
C GLY A 354 1.86 -18.03 -29.41
N LEU A 355 2.53 -16.94 -29.04
CA LEU A 355 2.72 -16.55 -27.65
C LEU A 355 1.38 -16.24 -26.97
N TRP A 356 0.46 -15.58 -27.65
CA TRP A 356 -0.89 -15.38 -27.13
C TRP A 356 -1.61 -16.71 -26.85
N GLU A 357 -1.55 -17.67 -27.77
CA GLU A 357 -2.16 -18.98 -27.53
C GLU A 357 -1.51 -19.73 -26.36
N ASP A 358 -0.19 -19.57 -26.15
CA ASP A 358 0.53 -20.19 -25.04
C ASP A 358 0.24 -19.52 -23.69
N HIS A 359 0.05 -18.19 -23.66
CA HIS A 359 -0.08 -17.39 -22.41
C HIS A 359 -1.52 -17.01 -22.05
N ARG A 360 -2.49 -17.07 -22.99
CA ARG A 360 -3.88 -16.70 -22.70
C ARG A 360 -4.46 -17.46 -21.51
N GLU A 361 -4.37 -18.78 -21.54
CA GLU A 361 -4.88 -19.60 -20.44
C GLU A 361 -4.13 -19.36 -19.13
N PRO A 362 -2.79 -19.28 -19.09
CA PRO A 362 -2.05 -18.87 -17.92
C PRO A 362 -2.49 -17.53 -17.32
N MET A 363 -2.64 -16.49 -18.14
CA MET A 363 -3.07 -15.15 -17.67
C MET A 363 -4.47 -15.19 -17.07
N LEU A 364 -5.39 -15.92 -17.67
CA LEU A 364 -6.75 -16.06 -17.15
C LEU A 364 -6.80 -16.91 -15.88
N ALA A 365 -6.07 -18.03 -15.84
CA ALA A 365 -6.01 -18.88 -14.65
C ALA A 365 -5.42 -18.15 -13.45
N TYR A 366 -4.37 -17.33 -13.67
CA TYR A 366 -3.78 -16.50 -12.62
C TYR A 366 -4.74 -15.40 -12.13
N LEU A 367 -5.45 -14.74 -13.04
CA LEU A 367 -6.42 -13.71 -12.69
C LEU A 367 -7.55 -14.30 -11.84
N GLU A 368 -8.02 -15.51 -12.15
CA GLU A 368 -9.08 -16.19 -11.40
C GLU A 368 -8.71 -16.49 -9.94
N GLU A 369 -7.42 -16.63 -9.60
CA GLU A 369 -6.94 -16.83 -8.23
C GLU A 369 -7.31 -15.67 -7.28
N VAL A 370 -7.65 -14.49 -7.80
CA VAL A 370 -8.10 -13.34 -7.00
C VAL A 370 -9.38 -13.65 -6.21
N HIS A 371 -10.13 -14.68 -6.61
CA HIS A 371 -11.36 -15.11 -5.97
C HIS A 371 -11.16 -16.19 -4.91
N ASP A 372 -9.94 -16.70 -4.68
CA ASP A 372 -9.68 -17.77 -3.73
C ASP A 372 -9.30 -17.22 -2.35
N GLY A 373 -9.81 -17.84 -1.28
CA GLY A 373 -9.45 -17.45 0.09
C GLY A 373 -10.63 -17.07 0.97
N VAL A 374 -10.49 -15.99 1.75
CA VAL A 374 -11.54 -15.43 2.59
C VAL A 374 -11.78 -13.97 2.22
N ARG A 375 -13.04 -13.58 2.11
CA ARG A 375 -13.46 -12.22 1.87
C ARG A 375 -14.65 -11.83 2.74
N GLY A 376 -14.86 -10.54 2.95
CA GLY A 376 -15.98 -10.03 3.71
C GLY A 376 -15.84 -8.55 3.97
N VAL A 377 -16.61 -8.02 4.93
CA VAL A 377 -16.57 -6.62 5.35
C VAL A 377 -16.27 -6.51 6.83
N VAL A 378 -15.59 -5.43 7.24
CA VAL A 378 -15.36 -5.07 8.63
C VAL A 378 -16.06 -3.77 8.93
N ASN A 379 -17.06 -3.82 9.79
CA ASN A 379 -17.90 -2.67 10.12
C ASN A 379 -18.00 -2.47 11.63
N ASN A 380 -18.28 -1.24 12.04
CA ASN A 380 -18.74 -0.91 13.36
C ASN A 380 -20.08 -1.60 13.63
N ALA A 381 -20.18 -2.36 14.72
CA ALA A 381 -21.38 -3.15 15.07
C ALA A 381 -22.62 -2.28 15.34
N GLU A 382 -22.45 -1.01 15.71
CA GLU A 382 -23.52 -0.10 16.08
C GLU A 382 -23.96 0.79 14.93
N THR A 383 -23.01 1.37 14.18
CA THR A 383 -23.29 2.31 13.10
C THR A 383 -23.40 1.62 11.74
N GLY A 384 -22.72 0.49 11.56
CA GLY A 384 -22.62 -0.22 10.29
C GLY A 384 -21.60 0.41 9.34
N GLU A 385 -20.86 1.42 9.76
CA GLU A 385 -19.82 2.08 8.95
C GLU A 385 -18.55 1.26 8.83
N PRO A 386 -17.81 1.38 7.72
CA PRO A 386 -16.53 0.70 7.51
C PRO A 386 -15.51 1.04 8.58
N LEU A 387 -14.63 0.09 8.91
CA LEU A 387 -13.57 0.30 9.88
C LEU A 387 -12.19 0.07 9.26
N ALA A 388 -11.27 0.99 9.53
CA ALA A 388 -9.85 0.78 9.31
C ALA A 388 -9.35 -0.29 10.31
N ALA A 389 -9.23 -1.53 9.84
CA ALA A 389 -8.88 -2.68 10.64
C ALA A 389 -7.66 -3.40 10.04
N ASN A 390 -6.99 -4.21 10.84
CA ASN A 390 -6.01 -5.19 10.37
C ASN A 390 -6.67 -6.56 10.31
N ILE A 391 -6.60 -7.22 9.16
CA ILE A 391 -7.02 -8.61 8.97
C ILE A 391 -5.79 -9.50 9.00
N SER A 392 -5.64 -10.24 10.08
CA SER A 392 -4.51 -11.13 10.31
C SER A 392 -4.93 -12.60 10.32
N VAL A 393 -4.01 -13.48 9.96
CA VAL A 393 -4.20 -14.93 9.93
C VAL A 393 -3.27 -15.57 10.94
N GLN A 394 -3.80 -16.40 11.83
CA GLN A 394 -2.98 -17.05 12.86
C GLN A 394 -1.87 -17.90 12.23
N GLY A 395 -0.62 -17.57 12.56
CA GLY A 395 0.57 -18.27 12.09
C GLY A 395 1.20 -17.69 10.81
N ILE A 396 0.59 -16.65 10.22
CA ILE A 396 1.14 -15.89 9.10
C ILE A 396 1.47 -14.48 9.61
N ASP A 397 2.74 -14.08 9.54
CA ASP A 397 3.22 -12.79 10.03
C ASP A 397 3.08 -11.71 8.93
N HIS A 398 1.87 -11.58 8.45
CA HIS A 398 1.45 -10.57 7.47
C HIS A 398 -0.05 -10.30 7.64
N TYR A 399 -0.45 -9.04 7.57
CA TYR A 399 -1.85 -8.62 7.60
C TYR A 399 -2.19 -7.79 6.38
N ILE A 400 -3.47 -7.71 6.05
CA ILE A 400 -4.01 -6.80 5.06
C ILE A 400 -4.98 -5.81 5.74
N THR A 401 -5.27 -4.73 5.07
CA THR A 401 -6.27 -3.73 5.50
C THR A 401 -7.49 -3.82 4.59
N PRO A 402 -8.71 -3.66 5.12
CA PRO A 402 -9.91 -3.47 4.31
C PRO A 402 -9.86 -2.14 3.53
N ASP A 403 -10.63 -2.08 2.44
CA ASP A 403 -10.91 -0.83 1.76
C ASP A 403 -11.59 0.17 2.74
N PRO A 404 -11.06 1.38 2.90
CA PRO A 404 -11.60 2.34 3.87
C PRO A 404 -12.98 2.90 3.48
N GLN A 405 -13.39 2.82 2.21
CA GLN A 405 -14.69 3.32 1.75
C GLN A 405 -15.81 2.31 1.99
N ASN A 406 -15.54 1.04 1.72
CA ASN A 406 -16.53 -0.04 1.75
C ASN A 406 -16.36 -1.00 2.93
N GLY A 407 -15.17 -1.03 3.55
CA GLY A 407 -14.80 -1.95 4.61
C GLY A 407 -14.56 -3.38 4.14
N ASP A 408 -14.58 -3.62 2.84
CA ASP A 408 -14.36 -4.96 2.29
C ASP A 408 -12.90 -5.35 2.28
N TYR A 409 -12.66 -6.65 2.36
CA TYR A 409 -11.31 -7.22 2.34
C TYR A 409 -11.29 -8.56 1.60
N TYR A 410 -10.16 -8.84 1.00
CA TYR A 410 -9.89 -10.05 0.23
C TYR A 410 -8.54 -10.61 0.67
N ARG A 411 -8.55 -11.68 1.47
CA ARG A 411 -7.34 -12.34 1.95
C ARG A 411 -7.16 -13.66 1.23
N LEU A 412 -6.27 -13.68 0.25
CA LEU A 412 -5.94 -14.89 -0.49
C LEU A 412 -5.31 -15.93 0.46
N LEU A 413 -5.78 -17.15 0.36
CA LEU A 413 -5.32 -18.28 1.20
C LEU A 413 -5.46 -19.59 0.42
N THR A 414 -4.50 -20.48 0.61
CA THR A 414 -4.61 -21.86 0.10
C THR A 414 -5.72 -22.63 0.80
N PRO A 415 -6.24 -23.74 0.21
CA PRO A 415 -7.26 -24.56 0.86
C PRO A 415 -6.83 -25.06 2.23
N GLY A 416 -7.66 -24.84 3.26
CA GLY A 416 -7.31 -25.23 4.63
C GLY A 416 -8.23 -24.65 5.70
N ASN A 417 -7.84 -24.84 6.97
CA ASN A 417 -8.55 -24.22 8.09
C ASN A 417 -7.67 -23.13 8.69
N TYR A 418 -8.22 -21.93 8.82
CA TYR A 418 -7.50 -20.75 9.31
C TYR A 418 -8.30 -20.04 10.38
N THR A 419 -7.62 -19.45 11.35
CA THR A 419 -8.22 -18.49 12.28
C THR A 419 -7.88 -17.10 11.79
N ILE A 420 -8.92 -16.34 11.44
CA ILE A 420 -8.84 -14.98 10.95
C ILE A 420 -9.21 -14.04 12.09
N THR A 421 -8.45 -12.98 12.27
CA THR A 421 -8.72 -11.94 13.28
C THR A 421 -8.83 -10.59 12.61
N ALA A 422 -9.94 -9.90 12.88
CA ALA A 422 -10.10 -8.48 12.59
C ALA A 422 -9.84 -7.68 13.87
N GLN A 423 -8.98 -6.66 13.76
CA GLN A 423 -8.61 -5.79 14.88
C GLN A 423 -8.55 -4.34 14.41
N ALA A 424 -9.32 -3.46 15.05
CA ALA A 424 -9.28 -2.02 14.87
C ALA A 424 -8.96 -1.34 16.20
N PHE A 425 -8.33 -0.17 16.16
CA PHE A 425 -8.08 0.59 17.36
C PHE A 425 -9.40 1.06 17.98
N GLY A 426 -9.52 0.91 19.29
CA GLY A 426 -10.74 1.29 20.01
C GLY A 426 -11.88 0.28 19.94
N TYR A 427 -11.64 -0.86 19.31
CA TYR A 427 -12.65 -1.92 19.16
C TYR A 427 -12.15 -3.25 19.73
N LEU A 428 -13.09 -4.06 20.20
CA LEU A 428 -12.83 -5.43 20.63
C LEU A 428 -12.50 -6.29 19.41
N ALA A 429 -11.29 -6.84 19.36
CA ALA A 429 -10.89 -7.75 18.28
C ALA A 429 -11.79 -8.99 18.21
N GLN A 430 -12.12 -9.42 16.99
CA GLN A 430 -12.89 -10.65 16.75
C GLN A 430 -12.05 -11.66 15.99
N SER A 431 -12.15 -12.93 16.37
CA SER A 431 -11.45 -14.03 15.71
C SER A 431 -12.42 -15.15 15.39
N GLU A 432 -12.39 -15.63 14.14
CA GLU A 432 -13.21 -16.72 13.67
C GLU A 432 -12.36 -17.76 12.93
N THR A 433 -12.73 -19.04 13.07
CA THR A 433 -12.09 -20.13 12.34
C THR A 433 -12.94 -20.52 11.15
N VAL A 434 -12.35 -20.45 9.95
CA VAL A 434 -13.00 -20.74 8.68
C VAL A 434 -12.27 -21.86 7.93
N ASN A 435 -13.01 -22.54 7.06
CA ASN A 435 -12.44 -23.50 6.12
C ASN A 435 -12.44 -22.89 4.71
N ILE A 436 -11.27 -22.74 4.11
CA ILE A 436 -11.10 -22.31 2.73
C ILE A 436 -11.28 -23.50 1.80
N PRO A 437 -12.19 -23.42 0.81
CA PRO A 437 -12.42 -24.51 -0.15
C PRO A 437 -11.26 -24.67 -1.13
N PRO A 438 -11.19 -25.78 -1.89
CA PRO A 438 -10.17 -25.97 -2.93
C PRO A 438 -10.26 -24.99 -4.11
N ILE A 439 -11.38 -24.36 -4.34
CA ILE A 439 -11.65 -23.34 -5.36
C ILE A 439 -12.68 -22.38 -4.80
N GLY A 440 -12.46 -21.10 -4.99
CA GLY A 440 -13.33 -20.02 -4.54
C GLY A 440 -13.07 -19.61 -3.09
N PHE A 441 -14.00 -18.91 -2.49
CA PHE A 441 -13.81 -18.22 -1.22
C PHE A 441 -14.79 -18.68 -0.14
N THR A 442 -14.44 -18.31 1.09
CA THR A 442 -15.36 -18.32 2.24
C THR A 442 -15.69 -16.87 2.61
N GLU A 443 -16.98 -16.56 2.74
CA GLU A 443 -17.40 -15.23 3.21
C GLU A 443 -17.31 -15.16 4.75
N LEU A 444 -16.69 -14.10 5.27
CA LEU A 444 -16.55 -13.86 6.69
C LEU A 444 -16.64 -12.35 6.98
N ASN A 445 -17.75 -11.92 7.55
CA ASN A 445 -17.98 -10.53 7.92
C ASN A 445 -17.69 -10.32 9.39
N PHE A 446 -17.03 -9.23 9.76
CA PHE A 446 -16.78 -8.80 11.12
C PHE A 446 -17.62 -7.57 11.48
N GLN A 447 -18.22 -7.59 12.66
CA GLN A 447 -18.89 -6.44 13.24
C GLN A 447 -18.24 -6.17 14.59
N LEU A 448 -17.32 -5.21 14.62
CA LEU A 448 -16.53 -4.92 15.81
C LEU A 448 -17.32 -3.98 16.73
N SER A 449 -17.41 -4.36 17.99
CA SER A 449 -18.01 -3.51 19.04
C SER A 449 -16.92 -2.60 19.61
N ILE A 450 -17.30 -1.38 19.94
CA ILE A 450 -16.40 -0.43 20.63
C ILE A 450 -15.90 -1.11 21.92
N ASP A 451 -14.61 -0.98 22.20
CA ASP A 451 -14.07 -1.43 23.48
C ASP A 451 -14.61 -0.52 24.59
N PRO A 452 -15.27 -1.06 25.64
CA PRO A 452 -15.89 -0.24 26.69
C PRO A 452 -14.99 0.81 27.35
N TRP A 453 -13.67 0.61 27.36
CA TRP A 453 -12.77 1.64 27.91
C TRP A 453 -12.78 2.94 27.08
N LEU A 454 -13.06 2.85 25.77
CA LEU A 454 -13.11 4.02 24.89
C LEU A 454 -14.37 4.87 25.14
N GLU A 455 -15.48 4.27 25.59
CA GLU A 455 -16.70 5.00 25.96
C GLU A 455 -16.48 5.92 27.17
N GLU A 456 -15.51 5.60 28.02
CA GLU A 456 -15.14 6.39 29.20
C GLU A 456 -13.91 7.27 28.96
N ALA A 457 -13.29 7.22 27.79
CA ALA A 457 -12.08 7.95 27.46
C ALA A 457 -12.39 9.42 27.08
N ASP A 458 -11.50 10.32 27.48
CA ASP A 458 -11.51 11.70 26.99
C ASP A 458 -10.84 11.75 25.61
N ILE A 459 -11.62 12.01 24.55
CA ILE A 459 -11.17 11.97 23.15
C ILE A 459 -11.31 13.35 22.50
N GLU A 460 -10.29 13.72 21.71
CA GLU A 460 -10.40 14.78 20.71
C GLU A 460 -10.36 14.13 19.31
N ASP A 461 -11.48 14.16 18.63
CA ASP A 461 -11.69 13.63 17.28
C ASP A 461 -11.91 14.73 16.23
N PHE A 462 -11.93 16.00 16.65
CA PHE A 462 -12.16 17.18 15.82
C PHE A 462 -13.54 17.23 15.11
N GLU A 463 -14.44 16.29 15.41
CA GLU A 463 -15.74 16.15 14.73
C GLU A 463 -16.75 17.28 15.07
N ASP A 464 -16.43 18.12 16.05
CA ASP A 464 -17.14 19.38 16.27
C ASP A 464 -16.81 20.47 15.22
N GLY A 465 -15.91 20.17 14.27
CA GLY A 465 -15.45 21.08 13.22
C GLY A 465 -14.53 22.19 13.73
N GLY A 466 -13.91 22.00 14.89
CA GLY A 466 -13.07 23.00 15.52
C GLY A 466 -12.14 22.44 16.59
N PHE A 467 -11.75 23.31 17.52
CA PHE A 467 -10.90 23.02 18.67
C PHE A 467 -11.61 23.41 19.96
N SER A 468 -12.93 23.16 20.05
CA SER A 468 -13.76 23.65 21.16
C SER A 468 -13.99 22.61 22.26
N ASN A 469 -13.74 21.31 21.99
CA ASN A 469 -13.93 20.24 22.97
C ASN A 469 -12.98 20.36 24.15
N PHE A 470 -11.75 20.84 23.90
CA PHE A 470 -10.71 21.05 24.90
C PHE A 470 -10.14 22.47 24.85
N SER A 471 -9.39 22.85 25.89
CA SER A 471 -8.76 24.18 25.98
C SER A 471 -7.42 24.20 25.25
N TRP A 472 -7.44 24.11 23.91
CA TRP A 472 -6.26 24.12 23.07
C TRP A 472 -5.56 25.49 23.07
N GLU A 473 -4.25 25.49 23.07
CA GLU A 473 -3.38 26.66 22.91
C GLU A 473 -2.61 26.56 21.61
N PHE A 474 -2.55 27.65 20.85
CA PHE A 474 -1.84 27.75 19.59
C PHE A 474 -0.61 28.63 19.75
N SER A 475 0.48 28.23 19.13
CA SER A 475 1.73 29.01 19.14
C SER A 475 2.52 28.83 17.84
N GLY A 476 3.55 29.67 17.64
CA GLY A 476 4.34 29.69 16.42
C GLY A 476 3.88 30.75 15.43
N ASN A 477 4.11 30.53 14.14
CA ASN A 477 3.90 31.50 13.06
C ASN A 477 2.50 31.40 12.45
N ALA A 478 1.85 30.24 12.55
CA ALA A 478 0.48 30.01 12.09
C ALA A 478 -0.24 29.03 13.01
N ASP A 479 -1.54 29.25 13.27
CA ASP A 479 -2.39 28.40 14.07
C ASP A 479 -2.75 27.11 13.29
N TRP A 480 -2.95 26.02 14.00
CA TRP A 480 -3.52 24.79 13.45
C TRP A 480 -4.95 25.02 12.99
N THR A 481 -5.39 24.26 12.00
CA THR A 481 -6.71 24.36 11.33
C THR A 481 -7.35 22.98 11.21
N ILE A 482 -8.66 22.94 10.94
CA ILE A 482 -9.34 21.69 10.59
C ILE A 482 -9.14 21.40 9.11
N ASP A 483 -8.89 20.13 8.78
CA ASP A 483 -8.79 19.60 7.41
C ASP A 483 -9.86 18.50 7.20
N GLU A 484 -10.65 18.64 6.14
CA GLU A 484 -11.70 17.68 5.73
C GLU A 484 -11.20 16.73 4.61
N SER A 485 -9.96 16.90 4.14
CA SER A 485 -9.42 16.16 2.99
C SER A 485 -8.41 15.09 3.38
N ASN A 486 -7.78 15.20 4.55
CA ASN A 486 -6.89 14.19 5.11
C ASN A 486 -7.38 13.85 6.51
N VAL A 487 -8.16 12.80 6.64
CA VAL A 487 -8.85 12.40 7.86
C VAL A 487 -8.51 10.94 8.16
N PHE A 488 -8.31 10.59 9.42
CA PHE A 488 -8.14 9.21 9.86
C PHE A 488 -9.51 8.61 10.23
N GLU A 489 -10.32 9.32 11.01
CA GLU A 489 -11.62 8.90 11.48
C GLU A 489 -12.64 10.05 11.31
N GLY A 490 -13.90 9.73 11.00
CA GLY A 490 -14.94 10.73 10.81
C GLY A 490 -14.78 11.57 9.54
N VAL A 491 -14.92 12.89 9.68
CA VAL A 491 -14.87 13.84 8.55
C VAL A 491 -13.89 15.00 8.77
N ASN A 492 -13.20 15.07 9.89
CA ASN A 492 -12.32 16.16 10.27
C ASN A 492 -11.02 15.66 10.92
N SER A 493 -9.95 16.40 10.76
CA SER A 493 -8.67 16.21 11.47
C SER A 493 -8.01 17.54 11.82
N GLY A 494 -7.11 17.55 12.77
CA GLY A 494 -6.26 18.71 13.08
C GLY A 494 -5.06 18.77 12.15
N LYS A 495 -4.83 19.89 11.45
CA LYS A 495 -3.74 20.12 10.52
C LYS A 495 -2.85 21.28 11.00
N SER A 496 -1.54 21.14 10.88
CA SER A 496 -0.58 22.19 11.13
C SER A 496 -0.83 23.44 10.28
N GLY A 497 -0.60 24.61 10.83
CA GLY A 497 -0.70 25.87 10.10
C GLY A 497 0.29 25.93 8.93
N SER A 498 -0.11 26.63 7.87
CA SER A 498 0.77 26.85 6.71
C SER A 498 1.87 27.85 7.06
N ILE A 499 3.13 27.39 7.05
CA ILE A 499 4.30 28.14 7.48
C ILE A 499 5.35 28.22 6.38
N ASP A 500 6.17 29.29 6.42
CA ASP A 500 7.32 29.45 5.54
C ASP A 500 8.60 28.83 6.16
N HIS A 501 9.69 28.82 5.38
CA HIS A 501 10.99 28.32 5.86
C HIS A 501 11.46 29.01 7.15
N SER A 502 12.03 28.24 8.05
CA SER A 502 12.49 28.68 9.38
C SER A 502 11.37 29.17 10.30
N GLU A 503 10.18 28.64 10.11
CA GLU A 503 9.00 28.90 10.93
C GLU A 503 8.49 27.63 11.60
N GLU A 504 7.58 27.79 12.55
CA GLU A 504 6.99 26.70 13.32
C GLU A 504 5.49 26.94 13.56
N SER A 505 4.75 25.85 13.73
CA SER A 505 3.32 25.84 14.04
C SER A 505 3.04 24.79 15.10
N ALA A 506 2.51 25.19 16.24
CA ALA A 506 2.25 24.30 17.35
C ALA A 506 0.80 24.38 17.84
N ILE A 507 0.30 23.23 18.28
CA ILE A 507 -0.90 23.09 19.11
C ILE A 507 -0.52 22.38 20.39
N SER A 508 -1.00 22.88 21.53
CA SER A 508 -0.73 22.29 22.83
C SER A 508 -1.94 22.34 23.75
N ILE A 509 -1.90 21.47 24.76
CA ILE A 509 -2.92 21.42 25.79
C ILE A 509 -2.29 21.02 27.13
N THR A 510 -2.77 21.60 28.22
CA THR A 510 -2.37 21.20 29.57
C THR A 510 -3.57 20.58 30.28
N LEU A 511 -3.39 19.33 30.75
CA LEU A 511 -4.45 18.53 31.37
C LEU A 511 -3.99 17.95 32.71
N ASP A 512 -4.93 17.79 33.64
CA ASP A 512 -4.70 17.14 34.92
C ASP A 512 -5.07 15.65 34.81
N VAL A 513 -4.05 14.80 34.69
CA VAL A 513 -4.18 13.34 34.61
C VAL A 513 -4.39 12.80 36.04
N VAL A 514 -5.48 12.08 36.23
CA VAL A 514 -5.90 11.62 37.58
C VAL A 514 -5.46 10.19 37.87
N GLU A 515 -5.13 9.41 36.86
CA GLU A 515 -4.63 8.05 36.95
C GLU A 515 -3.56 7.80 35.89
N ASP A 516 -2.55 6.98 36.21
CA ASP A 516 -1.52 6.60 35.24
C ASP A 516 -2.15 5.92 34.02
N GLY A 517 -1.85 6.40 32.82
CA GLY A 517 -2.45 5.90 31.57
C GLY A 517 -1.58 6.15 30.37
N ASN A 518 -2.18 6.10 29.19
CA ASN A 518 -1.52 6.41 27.94
C ASN A 518 -2.21 7.59 27.25
N ILE A 519 -1.43 8.43 26.58
CA ILE A 519 -1.93 9.25 25.48
C ILE A 519 -1.67 8.50 24.16
N SER A 520 -2.70 8.40 23.31
CA SER A 520 -2.60 7.80 21.98
C SER A 520 -3.20 8.73 20.95
N PHE A 521 -2.65 8.76 19.73
CA PHE A 521 -3.19 9.57 18.63
C PHE A 521 -2.72 9.02 17.30
N TYR A 522 -3.50 9.27 16.27
CA TYR A 522 -3.06 9.05 14.90
C TYR A 522 -2.38 10.30 14.36
N LYS A 523 -1.30 10.08 13.59
CA LYS A 523 -0.59 11.17 12.90
C LYS A 523 -0.29 10.83 11.46
N LYS A 524 -0.25 11.85 10.61
CA LYS A 524 0.19 11.82 9.22
C LYS A 524 1.16 12.96 8.99
N VAL A 525 2.20 12.74 8.18
CA VAL A 525 3.22 13.76 7.87
C VAL A 525 3.51 13.73 6.38
N SER A 526 3.59 14.92 5.76
CA SER A 526 3.99 15.08 4.36
C SER A 526 4.91 16.30 4.26
N CYS A 527 6.23 16.06 4.33
CA CYS A 527 7.26 17.11 4.34
C CYS A 527 8.62 16.56 3.86
N GLU A 528 9.69 17.32 4.01
CA GLU A 528 11.03 16.90 3.61
C GLU A 528 11.51 15.67 4.41
N ASN A 529 12.12 14.72 3.70
CA ASN A 529 12.64 13.48 4.29
C ASN A 529 13.83 13.72 5.23
N VAL A 530 14.03 12.80 6.16
CA VAL A 530 15.26 12.73 6.96
C VAL A 530 16.46 12.58 6.04
N GLY A 531 17.50 13.36 6.28
CA GLY A 531 18.70 13.33 5.44
C GLY A 531 19.38 11.97 5.45
N SER A 532 19.33 11.26 4.32
CA SER A 532 19.81 9.89 4.15
C SER A 532 21.26 9.64 4.57
N GLN A 533 22.13 10.67 4.49
CA GLN A 533 23.54 10.57 4.87
C GLN A 533 23.83 11.10 6.28
N THR A 534 22.96 11.91 6.84
CA THR A 534 23.21 12.64 8.10
C THR A 534 22.30 12.21 9.24
N GLY A 535 21.14 11.62 8.93
CA GLY A 535 20.09 11.33 9.91
C GLY A 535 19.45 12.60 10.49
N ASN A 536 19.63 13.76 9.84
CA ASN A 536 19.06 15.02 10.31
C ASN A 536 17.63 15.14 9.85
N TYR A 537 16.76 15.54 10.77
CA TYR A 537 15.42 16.01 10.48
C TYR A 537 15.52 17.47 10.02
N TYR A 538 14.91 17.80 8.89
CA TYR A 538 14.86 19.14 8.33
C TYR A 538 13.50 19.75 8.60
N ASP A 539 12.45 19.27 7.94
CA ASP A 539 11.07 19.55 8.27
C ASP A 539 10.47 18.33 8.99
N PHE A 540 9.72 18.54 10.06
CA PHE A 540 9.20 17.42 10.85
C PHE A 540 8.05 17.80 11.78
N LEU A 541 7.20 16.86 12.11
CA LEU A 541 6.30 16.90 13.27
C LEU A 541 7.05 16.34 14.48
N SER A 542 6.94 17.01 15.60
CA SER A 542 7.44 16.54 16.90
C SER A 542 6.30 16.48 17.91
N PHE A 543 6.32 15.48 18.79
CA PHE A 543 5.43 15.37 19.93
C PHE A 543 6.22 15.43 21.23
N SER A 544 5.78 16.25 22.18
CA SER A 544 6.42 16.39 23.48
C SER A 544 5.42 16.34 24.64
N ILE A 545 5.91 15.83 25.78
CA ILE A 545 5.21 15.84 27.07
C ILE A 545 6.08 16.66 28.03
N ASP A 546 5.49 17.70 28.63
CA ASP A 546 6.19 18.62 29.56
C ASP A 546 7.46 19.24 28.95
N GLY A 547 7.45 19.49 27.63
CA GLY A 547 8.57 20.01 26.87
C GLY A 547 9.71 19.02 26.63
N ILE A 548 9.50 17.73 26.90
CA ILE A 548 10.45 16.67 26.58
C ILE A 548 9.96 16.00 25.27
N GLU A 549 10.78 16.09 24.19
CA GLU A 549 10.50 15.43 22.92
C GLU A 549 10.41 13.89 23.12
N MET A 550 9.23 13.34 22.85
CA MET A 550 8.95 11.91 22.95
C MET A 550 9.24 11.22 21.62
N ALA A 551 8.86 11.86 20.51
CA ALA A 551 9.09 11.34 19.15
C ALA A 551 9.03 12.48 18.13
N LYS A 552 9.52 12.20 16.91
CA LYS A 552 9.40 13.08 15.75
C LYS A 552 9.38 12.30 14.44
N TRP A 553 8.69 12.85 13.45
CA TRP A 553 8.40 12.21 12.17
C TRP A 553 8.60 13.18 11.02
N ALA A 554 9.15 12.72 9.90
CA ALA A 554 9.41 13.50 8.69
C ALA A 554 9.28 12.65 7.44
N GLY A 555 9.16 13.28 6.28
CA GLY A 555 8.96 12.63 4.99
C GLY A 555 7.47 12.43 4.68
N GLU A 556 7.19 11.50 3.79
CA GLU A 556 5.83 11.06 3.48
C GLU A 556 5.48 9.87 4.39
N MET A 557 4.62 10.09 5.37
CA MET A 557 4.14 9.08 6.31
C MET A 557 2.62 9.14 6.36
N ASP A 558 2.00 8.03 6.04
CA ASP A 558 0.55 7.92 6.16
C ASP A 558 0.10 7.77 7.62
N TRP A 559 -1.22 7.73 7.83
CA TRP A 559 -1.81 7.63 9.14
C TRP A 559 -1.23 6.45 9.93
N SER A 560 -0.75 6.72 11.14
CA SER A 560 -0.24 5.69 12.04
C SER A 560 -0.42 6.08 13.49
N LEU A 561 -0.73 5.07 14.32
CA LEU A 561 -0.96 5.22 15.74
C LEU A 561 0.35 5.40 16.50
N GLU A 562 0.36 6.38 17.40
CA GLU A 562 1.44 6.60 18.38
C GLU A 562 0.86 6.51 19.80
N THR A 563 1.65 5.95 20.73
CA THR A 563 1.21 5.76 22.12
C THR A 563 2.34 6.02 23.09
N PHE A 564 2.09 6.85 24.12
CA PHE A 564 3.08 7.22 25.14
C PHE A 564 2.47 7.10 26.54
N GLN A 565 3.26 6.58 27.49
CA GLN A 565 2.85 6.50 28.89
C GLN A 565 2.89 7.88 29.58
N VAL A 566 1.87 8.16 30.37
CA VAL A 566 1.71 9.39 31.16
C VAL A 566 1.40 9.01 32.60
N SER A 567 2.08 9.61 33.55
CA SER A 567 1.81 9.42 34.97
C SER A 567 0.70 10.36 35.46
N THR A 568 0.17 10.09 36.64
CA THR A 568 -0.72 11.01 37.35
C THR A 568 -0.03 12.35 37.59
N GLY A 569 -0.75 13.45 37.32
CA GLY A 569 -0.29 14.83 37.50
C GLY A 569 -0.75 15.77 36.40
N SER A 570 -0.33 17.04 36.52
CA SER A 570 -0.59 18.03 35.47
C SER A 570 0.49 17.92 34.39
N HIS A 571 0.08 17.69 33.16
CA HIS A 571 0.97 17.47 32.00
C HIS A 571 0.59 18.38 30.85
N SER A 572 1.62 18.87 30.13
CA SER A 572 1.45 19.61 28.88
C SER A 572 1.82 18.70 27.72
N PHE A 573 0.90 18.58 26.76
CA PHE A 573 1.07 17.83 25.50
C PHE A 573 1.20 18.81 24.36
N GLU A 574 2.21 18.64 23.48
CA GLU A 574 2.44 19.56 22.37
C GLU A 574 2.77 18.80 21.09
N TRP A 575 2.08 19.17 20.02
CA TRP A 575 2.40 18.77 18.64
C TRP A 575 2.94 19.99 17.90
N LEU A 576 4.19 19.91 17.44
CA LEU A 576 4.92 21.02 16.87
C LEU A 576 5.45 20.62 15.48
N PHE A 577 4.95 21.30 14.42
CA PHE A 577 5.48 21.20 13.08
C PHE A 577 6.50 22.28 12.83
N ILE A 578 7.71 21.89 12.38
CA ILE A 578 8.85 22.79 12.17
C ILE A 578 9.34 22.66 10.74
N LYS A 579 9.72 23.78 10.13
CA LYS A 579 10.44 23.83 8.87
C LYS A 579 11.82 24.40 9.02
N ASP A 580 12.80 23.82 8.32
CA ASP A 580 14.15 24.36 8.25
C ASP A 580 14.24 25.59 7.31
N HIS A 581 15.45 25.94 6.86
CA HIS A 581 15.69 27.17 6.09
C HIS A 581 15.54 27.01 4.58
N ALA A 582 15.27 25.81 4.05
CA ALA A 582 15.25 25.54 2.62
C ALA A 582 14.46 24.27 2.32
N VAL A 583 14.06 24.11 1.07
CA VAL A 583 13.31 22.97 0.51
C VAL A 583 11.86 22.92 1.00
N THR A 584 10.94 22.69 0.10
CA THR A 584 9.54 22.37 0.34
C THR A 584 9.27 21.04 -0.36
N SER A 585 8.71 20.07 0.34
CA SER A 585 8.42 18.75 -0.18
C SER A 585 7.07 18.24 0.32
N GLY A 586 6.39 17.46 -0.51
CA GLY A 586 5.06 16.95 -0.19
C GLY A 586 4.01 18.04 -0.03
N SER A 587 3.07 17.83 0.89
CA SER A 587 2.05 18.81 1.27
C SER A 587 2.57 19.87 2.23
N ASP A 588 3.79 19.72 2.73
CA ASP A 588 4.46 20.64 3.64
C ASP A 588 3.65 20.90 4.93
N ALA A 589 3.08 19.83 5.47
CA ALA A 589 2.16 19.84 6.61
C ALA A 589 2.22 18.55 7.43
N ALA A 590 1.62 18.60 8.61
CA ALA A 590 1.36 17.45 9.46
C ALA A 590 -0.11 17.46 9.93
N TRP A 591 -0.66 16.28 10.18
CA TRP A 591 -2.01 16.08 10.70
C TRP A 591 -1.99 15.22 11.94
N VAL A 592 -2.94 15.46 12.82
CA VAL A 592 -3.21 14.64 14.00
C VAL A 592 -4.70 14.43 14.11
N ASP A 593 -5.10 13.23 14.49
CA ASP A 593 -6.49 12.85 14.60
C ASP A 593 -6.70 11.82 15.70
N PHE A 594 -7.95 11.70 16.18
CA PHE A 594 -8.37 10.72 17.16
C PHE A 594 -7.42 10.61 18.36
N ILE A 595 -7.29 11.72 19.13
CA ILE A 595 -6.43 11.79 20.29
C ILE A 595 -7.18 11.26 21.51
N VAL A 596 -6.72 10.14 22.05
CA VAL A 596 -7.23 9.56 23.29
C VAL A 596 -6.33 9.99 24.45
N PHE A 597 -6.86 10.78 25.35
CA PHE A 597 -6.11 11.25 26.51
C PHE A 597 -6.07 10.18 27.62
N PRO A 598 -5.03 10.21 28.52
CA PRO A 598 -5.06 9.42 29.74
C PRO A 598 -6.23 9.89 30.62
N PRO A 599 -6.70 9.10 31.63
CA PRO A 599 -7.85 9.46 32.45
C PRO A 599 -7.72 10.87 33.05
N LEU A 600 -8.64 11.78 32.67
CA LEU A 600 -8.65 13.21 33.05
C LEU A 600 -9.60 13.52 34.21
N SER A 601 -10.61 12.69 34.43
CA SER A 601 -11.52 12.82 35.55
C SER A 601 -11.45 11.58 36.42
N PRO A 602 -11.57 11.71 37.77
CA PRO A 602 -11.83 10.52 38.53
C PRO A 602 -13.06 9.86 37.93
N SER A 603 -12.99 8.54 37.65
CA SER A 603 -14.18 7.76 37.36
C SER A 603 -15.24 8.20 38.37
N ILE A 604 -16.31 8.82 37.92
CA ILE A 604 -17.41 9.17 38.83
C ILE A 604 -17.96 7.80 39.22
N GLU A 605 -17.56 7.31 40.43
CA GLU A 605 -18.32 6.25 41.04
C GLU A 605 -19.72 6.87 41.27
N CYS A 606 -20.64 6.59 40.36
CA CYS A 606 -22.02 6.97 40.55
C CYS A 606 -22.48 6.40 41.87
N PRO A 607 -23.21 7.18 42.67
CA PRO A 607 -23.71 6.69 43.94
C PRO A 607 -24.48 5.39 43.75
N ALA A 608 -24.29 4.42 44.65
CA ALA A 608 -24.90 3.09 44.53
C ALA A 608 -26.44 3.13 44.47
N SER A 609 -27.04 4.23 44.82
CA SER A 609 -28.48 4.53 44.82
C SER A 609 -28.96 5.39 43.63
N ASP A 610 -28.09 5.62 42.65
CA ASP A 610 -28.45 6.25 41.38
C ASP A 610 -29.10 5.18 40.48
N ILE A 611 -30.42 5.28 40.33
CA ILE A 611 -31.26 4.26 39.68
C ILE A 611 -31.38 4.54 38.19
N ASN A 612 -31.32 5.83 37.80
CA ASN A 612 -31.46 6.24 36.41
C ASN A 612 -30.08 6.32 35.64
N GLY A 613 -28.95 6.15 36.34
CA GLY A 613 -27.63 6.13 35.76
C GLY A 613 -27.08 7.51 35.36
N ASP A 614 -27.67 8.62 35.88
CA ASP A 614 -27.20 9.97 35.55
C ASP A 614 -26.17 10.55 36.54
N CYS A 615 -25.70 9.69 37.45
CA CYS A 615 -24.73 9.99 38.53
C CYS A 615 -25.19 11.07 39.54
N ILE A 616 -26.48 11.39 39.57
CA ILE A 616 -27.06 12.38 40.48
C ILE A 616 -28.27 11.77 41.24
N ILE A 617 -28.08 11.43 42.51
CA ILE A 617 -29.25 11.00 43.32
C ILE A 617 -30.22 12.16 43.50
N ASN A 618 -31.39 12.06 42.90
CA ASN A 618 -32.42 13.09 42.96
C ASN A 618 -33.85 12.55 42.90
N VAL A 619 -34.83 13.43 42.73
CA VAL A 619 -36.24 13.02 42.69
C VAL A 619 -36.60 12.10 41.50
N LEU A 620 -35.78 12.09 40.44
CA LEU A 620 -36.03 11.22 39.28
C LEU A 620 -35.80 9.74 39.65
N ASP A 621 -34.79 9.44 40.46
CA ASP A 621 -34.53 8.10 40.98
C ASP A 621 -35.67 7.61 41.87
N VAL A 622 -36.17 8.52 42.69
CA VAL A 622 -37.36 8.22 43.52
C VAL A 622 -38.58 7.87 42.65
N ILE A 623 -38.79 8.60 41.55
CA ILE A 623 -39.89 8.36 40.62
C ILE A 623 -39.73 6.99 39.95
N MET A 624 -38.54 6.65 39.52
CA MET A 624 -38.22 5.33 38.92
C MET A 624 -38.48 4.22 39.93
N LEU A 625 -37.90 4.32 41.13
CA LEU A 625 -38.10 3.34 42.19
C LEU A 625 -39.58 3.14 42.56
N VAL A 626 -40.34 4.22 42.65
CA VAL A 626 -41.80 4.17 42.90
C VAL A 626 -42.54 3.44 41.76
N ASN A 627 -42.15 3.64 40.50
CA ASN A 627 -42.74 2.92 39.38
C ASN A 627 -42.45 1.43 39.43
N PHE A 628 -41.23 1.03 39.83
CA PHE A 628 -40.88 -0.38 40.04
C PHE A 628 -41.68 -1.00 41.22
N VAL A 629 -41.78 -0.30 42.33
CA VAL A 629 -42.56 -0.76 43.51
C VAL A 629 -44.06 -0.87 43.22
N LEU A 630 -44.59 -0.04 42.33
CA LEU A 630 -45.99 -0.09 41.88
C LEU A 630 -46.24 -1.06 40.72
N GLU A 631 -45.22 -1.76 40.27
CA GLU A 631 -45.25 -2.67 39.10
C GLU A 631 -45.70 -1.98 37.79
N ASN A 632 -45.49 -0.67 37.69
CA ASN A 632 -45.76 0.11 36.49
C ASN A 632 -44.66 -0.07 35.45
N ASP A 633 -43.45 -0.46 35.90
CA ASP A 633 -42.28 -0.73 35.06
C ASP A 633 -41.50 -1.93 35.63
N THR A 634 -40.58 -2.50 34.81
CA THR A 634 -39.79 -3.67 35.22
C THR A 634 -38.32 -3.26 35.22
N PRO A 635 -37.64 -3.26 36.38
CA PRO A 635 -36.21 -2.89 36.46
C PRO A 635 -35.33 -3.88 35.75
N THR A 636 -34.26 -3.40 35.18
CA THR A 636 -33.06 -4.20 34.77
C THR A 636 -32.37 -4.74 36.03
N SER A 637 -31.37 -5.61 35.89
CA SER A 637 -30.62 -6.14 37.03
C SER A 637 -29.86 -5.06 37.78
N ASP A 638 -29.40 -4.03 37.09
CA ASP A 638 -28.61 -2.93 37.66
C ASP A 638 -29.53 -1.92 38.37
N GLU A 639 -30.63 -1.52 37.76
CA GLU A 639 -31.67 -0.69 38.40
C GLU A 639 -32.27 -1.35 39.63
N PHE A 640 -32.45 -2.68 39.58
CA PHE A 640 -32.87 -3.46 40.75
C PHE A 640 -31.82 -3.38 41.86
N SER A 641 -30.55 -3.58 41.52
CA SER A 641 -29.43 -3.57 42.47
C SER A 641 -29.24 -2.17 43.09
N ALA A 642 -29.39 -1.10 42.30
CA ALA A 642 -29.32 0.28 42.75
C ALA A 642 -30.56 0.66 43.62
N GLY A 643 -31.71 0.08 43.33
CA GLY A 643 -32.97 0.36 44.05
C GLY A 643 -33.19 -0.44 45.34
N ASP A 644 -32.51 -1.60 45.54
CA ASP A 644 -32.60 -2.40 46.77
C ASP A 644 -31.62 -1.86 47.85
N LEU A 645 -31.97 -0.69 48.39
CA LEU A 645 -31.08 0.04 49.31
C LEU A 645 -30.93 -0.65 50.65
N ASN A 646 -31.85 -1.54 51.02
CA ASN A 646 -31.73 -2.30 52.27
C ASN A 646 -31.13 -3.70 52.09
N GLY A 647 -30.92 -4.15 50.85
CA GLY A 647 -30.30 -5.43 50.49
C GLY A 647 -31.17 -6.63 50.82
N ASP A 648 -32.51 -6.49 50.89
CA ASP A 648 -33.42 -7.57 51.25
C ASP A 648 -33.90 -8.40 50.05
N GLY A 649 -33.54 -8.00 48.84
CA GLY A 649 -33.89 -8.64 47.57
C GLY A 649 -35.28 -8.37 47.08
N VAL A 650 -35.94 -7.29 47.55
CA VAL A 650 -37.29 -6.90 47.17
C VAL A 650 -37.39 -5.37 47.10
N LEU A 651 -37.68 -4.82 45.93
CA LEU A 651 -37.98 -3.40 45.82
C LEU A 651 -39.33 -3.08 46.47
N ASN A 652 -39.33 -2.24 47.49
CA ASN A 652 -40.53 -1.88 48.22
C ASN A 652 -40.50 -0.47 48.80
N VAL A 653 -41.54 -0.09 49.55
CA VAL A 653 -41.69 1.28 50.10
C VAL A 653 -40.56 1.65 51.08
N ILE A 654 -39.85 0.65 51.65
CA ILE A 654 -38.74 0.90 52.58
C ILE A 654 -37.58 1.50 51.82
N ASP A 655 -37.26 0.96 50.62
CA ASP A 655 -36.21 1.46 49.74
C ASP A 655 -36.49 2.88 49.29
N VAL A 656 -37.74 3.16 48.91
CA VAL A 656 -38.15 4.53 48.57
C VAL A 656 -37.91 5.49 49.73
N VAL A 657 -38.20 5.08 50.96
CA VAL A 657 -37.97 5.91 52.16
C VAL A 657 -36.48 6.10 52.42
N LEU A 658 -35.65 5.06 52.16
CA LEU A 658 -34.19 5.15 52.32
C LEU A 658 -33.62 6.12 51.29
N LEU A 659 -34.00 6.01 50.01
CA LEU A 659 -33.58 6.90 48.96
C LEU A 659 -33.94 8.38 49.20
N VAL A 660 -35.20 8.63 49.63
CA VAL A 660 -35.64 9.97 50.01
C VAL A 660 -34.84 10.52 51.19
N ASN A 661 -34.53 9.70 52.18
CA ASN A 661 -33.71 10.12 53.30
C ASN A 661 -32.26 10.43 52.85
N GLU A 662 -31.70 9.69 51.90
CA GLU A 662 -30.38 9.96 51.31
C GLU A 662 -30.37 11.32 50.60
N ILE A 663 -31.36 11.60 49.76
CA ILE A 663 -31.54 12.89 49.06
C ILE A 663 -31.68 14.07 50.04
N LEU A 664 -32.34 13.86 51.19
CA LEU A 664 -32.62 14.91 52.17
C LEU A 664 -31.47 15.11 53.21
N GLN A 665 -30.44 14.24 53.18
CA GLN A 665 -29.28 14.46 54.02
C GLN A 665 -28.41 15.56 53.40
N PRO A 666 -28.01 16.63 54.16
CA PRO A 666 -27.23 17.74 53.63
C PRO A 666 -25.76 17.35 53.36
#